data_5addc511f1b13b5868907c678f9e5492
#
_entry.id   5addc511f1b13b5868907c678f9e5492
#
_cell.length_a   1.000
_cell.length_b   1.000
_cell.length_c   1.000
_cell.angle_alpha   90.00
_cell.angle_beta   90.00
_cell.angle_gamma   90.00
#
_symmetry.space_group_name_H-M   'P 1'
#
loop_
_entity.id
_entity.type
_entity.pdbx_description
1 polymer ?
#
loop_
_entity_poly.entity_id
_entity_poly.type
_entity_poly.pdbx_seq_one_letter_code
_entity_poly.pdbx_strand_id
1 'polypeptide(L)'
;MTLCIKRASKSLATIAPLSLTCKVRFLFPFSFSLLHSLPSPSSPPEPDSSSSSSSSSSETHYKQLIFNTIDEKPWAFCNTKWVSNKFHAIIVDPHLFIKVLNLMRERPRIALRFFRWVEMQPGVKRSELVFSVMLDILVENNLLRSAYWVMERVITFHMHGIVDVLICGYLKFEVSVKLLDLLLLVCSKKLMVDHCLWIFDKMIRTGLLPDVKNCNRILTMLRDKSLVAKASQVYRMMKEFGIKPTIVTYNTMLDSFCKEGEVQQAIELLSEMRCFPNDVTYNVLINGLTKNCKLDQAEGLIREMLKLGIKVSAYTYNPLICGYFKKGLLVEALNLGEQMVNNGVVHTVATYNTFMYGLCRWGRLDDARQQFNDMLKRNMIPDVVSYNTLIYWYCRIGNIWEAFLLFDELRCRRLVPTVVTYSTLIDGLCRVGDLDLARYLKDTMITQGIFPDVYTYTILVNGSYKLGNLSAARDLFNEMLHNGLEPDRFAYTTQVVGELKHGDPARAFSMEEQMVAKELPPDLIIYNVFVHWHSKLRDFKEACNLLHKMISIGLIPDHVTYTTIIHAYLENGHLRKAREMFHEMLSKGLSPSVVTYTILIHGHAAKGFLSLAFMYFSEMQEKGVQPNVITYNAMINGLCKVRRICQAYKFFAEMEAKGILPNKYSYTILINENSDVGNWEESLRLYQEMLDREILPDSCTHNALLKQLNKDCNLNAVRQLETLILECKESCGAET
;
A
#
# COMPACT_ATOMS: atom_id res chain seq x y z
N MET A 1 0.65 12.97 -36.73
CA MET A 1 0.14 12.63 -35.44
C MET A 1 -1.39 12.39 -35.42
N THR A 2 -2.21 13.34 -35.84
CA THR A 2 -3.70 13.25 -35.84
C THR A 2 -4.28 12.13 -36.73
N LEU A 3 -3.61 11.74 -37.81
CA LEU A 3 -4.07 10.70 -38.75
C LEU A 3 -3.79 9.27 -38.22
N CYS A 4 -2.73 9.08 -37.42
CA CYS A 4 -2.41 7.80 -36.82
C CYS A 4 -3.30 7.49 -35.59
N ILE A 5 -3.65 8.52 -34.81
CA ILE A 5 -4.60 8.41 -33.70
C ILE A 5 -6.00 8.03 -34.20
N LYS A 6 -6.41 8.56 -35.37
CA LYS A 6 -7.66 8.16 -36.04
C LYS A 6 -7.66 6.71 -36.55
N ARG A 7 -6.48 6.13 -36.86
CA ARG A 7 -6.39 4.68 -37.20
C ARG A 7 -6.50 3.79 -35.99
N ALA A 8 -5.89 4.16 -34.86
CA ALA A 8 -6.07 3.44 -33.59
C ALA A 8 -7.53 3.47 -33.09
N SER A 9 -8.23 4.62 -33.27
CA SER A 9 -9.65 4.73 -32.92
C SER A 9 -10.59 3.90 -33.84
N LYS A 10 -10.20 3.67 -35.10
CA LYS A 10 -10.99 2.82 -36.01
C LYS A 10 -10.86 1.31 -35.74
N SER A 11 -9.74 0.84 -35.18
CA SER A 11 -9.59 -0.58 -34.78
C SER A 11 -10.39 -0.92 -33.52
N LEU A 12 -10.72 0.09 -32.69
CA LEU A 12 -11.55 -0.08 -31.49
C LEU A 12 -13.06 -0.23 -31.78
N ALA A 13 -13.52 0.18 -32.96
CA ALA A 13 -14.94 0.23 -33.31
C ALA A 13 -15.53 -1.05 -33.96
N THR A 14 -14.73 -2.09 -34.19
CA THR A 14 -15.15 -3.26 -35.02
C THR A 14 -15.34 -4.56 -34.25
N ILE A 15 -15.64 -4.56 -32.97
CA ILE A 15 -16.00 -5.79 -32.26
C ILE A 15 -17.41 -5.65 -31.69
N ALA A 16 -18.37 -6.28 -32.38
CA ALA A 16 -19.75 -6.43 -31.92
C ALA A 16 -19.83 -7.28 -30.63
N PRO A 17 -20.79 -7.00 -29.74
CA PRO A 17 -20.91 -7.72 -28.47
C PRO A 17 -21.48 -9.11 -28.69
N LEU A 18 -20.76 -10.13 -28.23
CA LEU A 18 -21.32 -11.46 -28.01
C LEU A 18 -22.15 -11.43 -26.73
N SER A 19 -23.46 -11.56 -26.90
CA SER A 19 -24.43 -11.68 -25.82
C SER A 19 -24.25 -13.00 -25.06
N LEU A 20 -23.91 -12.92 -23.80
CA LEU A 20 -24.07 -14.00 -22.82
C LEU A 20 -24.94 -13.49 -21.67
N THR A 21 -26.23 -13.86 -21.75
CA THR A 21 -27.20 -13.64 -20.67
C THR A 21 -26.91 -14.58 -19.53
N CYS A 22 -26.40 -14.06 -18.43
CA CYS A 22 -26.38 -14.74 -17.15
C CYS A 22 -27.32 -13.99 -16.18
N LYS A 23 -28.48 -14.62 -15.92
CA LYS A 23 -29.46 -14.11 -14.94
C LYS A 23 -28.91 -14.27 -13.52
N VAL A 24 -28.55 -13.16 -12.88
CA VAL A 24 -28.34 -13.10 -11.43
C VAL A 24 -29.58 -12.45 -10.81
N ARG A 25 -30.28 -13.22 -9.98
CA ARG A 25 -31.40 -12.74 -9.16
C ARG A 25 -30.87 -11.90 -8.01
N PHE A 26 -31.22 -10.63 -8.00
CA PHE A 26 -31.09 -9.76 -6.82
C PHE A 26 -32.25 -10.06 -5.85
N LEU A 27 -31.90 -10.30 -4.59
CA LEU A 27 -32.83 -10.26 -3.45
C LEU A 27 -32.59 -8.95 -2.70
N PHE A 28 -33.62 -8.10 -2.70
CA PHE A 28 -33.65 -6.86 -1.93
C PHE A 28 -33.97 -7.12 -0.45
N PRO A 29 -33.49 -6.27 0.48
CA PRO A 29 -33.89 -6.32 1.89
C PRO A 29 -35.14 -5.51 2.13
N PHE A 30 -36.10 -6.11 2.82
CA PHE A 30 -37.28 -5.39 3.34
C PHE A 30 -36.98 -4.80 4.72
N SER A 31 -37.16 -3.50 4.82
CA SER A 31 -37.26 -2.75 6.07
C SER A 31 -38.70 -2.86 6.60
N PHE A 32 -38.85 -3.14 7.88
CA PHE A 32 -40.13 -2.92 8.59
C PHE A 32 -39.88 -2.13 9.87
N SER A 33 -40.35 -0.90 9.87
CA SER A 33 -40.71 -0.14 11.06
C SER A 33 -42.22 -0.33 11.28
N LEU A 34 -42.65 -0.61 12.51
CA LEU A 34 -43.84 0.01 13.11
C LEU A 34 -44.03 -0.43 14.58
N LEU A 35 -44.14 0.58 15.40
CA LEU A 35 -44.61 0.55 16.78
C LEU A 35 -46.10 0.08 16.85
N HIS A 36 -46.49 -0.62 17.95
CA HIS A 36 -47.47 -0.13 18.91
C HIS A 36 -47.76 -1.10 20.06
N SER A 37 -47.71 -0.50 21.26
CA SER A 37 -48.54 -0.65 22.47
C SER A 37 -48.72 -1.99 23.16
N LEU A 38 -48.26 -1.94 24.41
CA LEU A 38 -48.58 -2.80 25.55
C LEU A 38 -50.04 -2.74 25.96
N PRO A 39 -50.54 -3.78 26.67
CA PRO A 39 -50.86 -3.57 28.06
C PRO A 39 -50.34 -4.63 29.05
N SER A 40 -50.24 -4.20 30.28
CA SER A 40 -49.62 -4.75 31.46
C SER A 40 -50.43 -5.87 32.19
N PRO A 41 -49.82 -6.49 33.24
CA PRO A 41 -50.05 -7.87 33.62
C PRO A 41 -50.97 -8.08 34.83
N SER A 42 -51.52 -9.26 34.95
CA SER A 42 -52.13 -9.76 36.19
C SER A 42 -51.31 -10.89 36.81
N SER A 43 -51.19 -10.81 38.11
CA SER A 43 -50.37 -11.59 39.06
C SER A 43 -50.64 -13.10 39.11
N PRO A 44 -49.66 -13.88 39.61
CA PRO A 44 -49.70 -15.33 39.67
C PRO A 44 -50.29 -15.91 40.98
N PRO A 45 -50.76 -17.15 40.98
CA PRO A 45 -50.97 -17.90 42.22
C PRO A 45 -49.76 -18.78 42.57
N GLU A 46 -49.55 -18.96 43.86
CA GLU A 46 -48.48 -19.69 44.52
C GLU A 46 -48.55 -21.22 44.34
N PRO A 47 -47.45 -21.95 44.63
CA PRO A 47 -47.30 -23.34 44.24
C PRO A 47 -47.73 -24.35 45.31
N ASP A 48 -48.45 -25.37 44.89
CA ASP A 48 -48.62 -26.58 45.71
C ASP A 48 -47.51 -27.62 45.48
N SER A 49 -46.96 -28.10 46.59
CA SER A 49 -45.94 -29.12 46.69
C SER A 49 -46.52 -30.53 46.52
N SER A 50 -46.10 -31.24 45.48
CA SER A 50 -45.94 -32.70 45.50
C SER A 50 -45.80 -33.28 44.10
N SER A 51 -44.68 -33.94 43.84
CA SER A 51 -44.50 -35.16 43.06
C SER A 51 -43.18 -35.20 42.25
N SER A 52 -42.24 -35.91 42.80
CA SER A 52 -40.90 -36.21 42.20
C SER A 52 -40.91 -37.51 41.36
N SER A 53 -41.90 -37.74 40.54
CA SER A 53 -41.92 -38.94 39.69
C SER A 53 -42.45 -38.75 38.24
N SER A 54 -42.73 -37.52 37.82
CA SER A 54 -43.33 -37.25 36.51
C SER A 54 -42.37 -36.65 35.43
N SER A 55 -41.10 -36.43 35.74
CA SER A 55 -40.17 -35.76 34.83
C SER A 55 -39.58 -36.65 33.73
N SER A 56 -39.37 -37.96 33.96
CA SER A 56 -38.82 -38.88 32.99
C SER A 56 -39.79 -39.28 31.85
N SER A 57 -41.11 -39.25 32.12
CA SER A 57 -42.15 -39.57 31.17
C SER A 57 -42.36 -38.44 30.14
N SER A 58 -42.18 -37.19 30.52
CA SER A 58 -42.37 -36.05 29.65
C SER A 58 -41.19 -35.91 28.61
N GLU A 59 -40.00 -36.21 29.01
CA GLU A 59 -38.79 -36.10 28.17
C GLU A 59 -38.76 -37.15 27.04
N THR A 60 -39.11 -38.40 27.36
CA THR A 60 -39.29 -39.47 26.37
C THR A 60 -40.47 -39.22 25.44
N HIS A 61 -41.53 -38.58 25.88
CA HIS A 61 -42.63 -38.12 25.08
C HIS A 61 -42.18 -37.09 24.03
N TYR A 62 -41.38 -36.08 24.39
CA TYR A 62 -40.84 -35.09 23.44
C TYR A 62 -39.89 -35.74 22.41
N LYS A 63 -39.02 -36.69 22.76
CA LYS A 63 -38.22 -37.48 21.84
C LYS A 63 -39.07 -38.15 20.78
N GLN A 64 -40.10 -38.85 21.19
CA GLN A 64 -40.99 -39.58 20.31
C GLN A 64 -41.81 -38.65 19.40
N LEU A 65 -42.27 -37.53 19.95
CA LEU A 65 -43.00 -36.50 19.23
C LEU A 65 -42.13 -35.84 18.13
N ILE A 66 -40.84 -35.59 18.39
CA ILE A 66 -39.92 -35.02 17.41
C ILE A 66 -39.66 -36.04 16.29
N PHE A 67 -39.40 -37.30 16.61
CA PHE A 67 -39.15 -38.34 15.61
C PHE A 67 -40.37 -38.54 14.73
N ASN A 68 -41.59 -38.69 15.29
CA ASN A 68 -42.80 -38.82 14.53
C ASN A 68 -43.05 -37.61 13.62
N THR A 69 -42.80 -36.39 14.13
CA THR A 69 -43.01 -35.17 13.35
C THR A 69 -42.04 -35.07 12.15
N ILE A 70 -40.80 -35.59 12.28
CA ILE A 70 -39.82 -35.59 11.21
C ILE A 70 -40.05 -36.75 10.23
N ASP A 71 -40.39 -37.92 10.71
CA ASP A 71 -40.63 -39.09 9.87
C ASP A 71 -41.92 -38.92 9.05
N GLU A 72 -42.99 -38.36 9.64
CA GLU A 72 -44.27 -38.10 8.91
C GLU A 72 -44.16 -36.94 7.93
N LYS A 73 -43.45 -35.86 8.27
CA LYS A 73 -43.32 -34.65 7.45
C LYS A 73 -41.92 -34.05 7.56
N PRO A 74 -40.96 -34.48 6.74
CA PRO A 74 -39.57 -33.98 6.78
C PRO A 74 -39.43 -32.47 6.63
N TRP A 75 -40.46 -31.77 6.13
CA TRP A 75 -40.53 -30.33 5.91
C TRP A 75 -41.38 -29.59 6.98
N ALA A 76 -41.95 -30.27 7.98
CA ALA A 76 -42.83 -29.69 9.00
C ALA A 76 -42.18 -28.62 9.87
N PHE A 77 -40.83 -28.60 9.96
CA PHE A 77 -40.09 -27.50 10.63
C PHE A 77 -39.92 -26.25 9.75
N CYS A 78 -40.53 -26.22 8.58
CA CYS A 78 -40.65 -24.99 7.79
C CYS A 78 -41.91 -24.21 8.19
N ASN A 79 -41.76 -23.40 9.24
CA ASN A 79 -42.64 -22.24 9.52
C ASN A 79 -44.14 -22.50 9.79
N THR A 80 -44.49 -23.39 10.71
CA THR A 80 -45.91 -23.47 11.16
C THR A 80 -46.03 -23.10 12.64
N LYS A 81 -46.86 -22.07 12.95
CA LYS A 81 -47.22 -21.66 14.33
C LYS A 81 -47.67 -22.84 15.21
N TRP A 82 -48.25 -23.88 14.60
CA TRP A 82 -48.69 -25.09 15.27
C TRP A 82 -47.54 -25.92 15.88
N VAL A 83 -46.37 -26.01 15.17
CA VAL A 83 -45.21 -26.72 15.68
C VAL A 83 -44.54 -25.92 16.80
N SER A 84 -44.52 -24.59 16.70
CA SER A 84 -44.00 -23.70 17.74
C SER A 84 -44.75 -23.86 19.07
N ASN A 85 -46.11 -23.97 19.04
CA ASN A 85 -46.92 -24.17 20.25
C ASN A 85 -46.68 -25.52 20.91
N LYS A 86 -46.48 -26.61 20.14
CA LYS A 86 -46.18 -27.93 20.69
C LYS A 86 -44.84 -28.03 21.42
N PHE A 87 -43.85 -27.24 20.98
CA PHE A 87 -42.48 -27.26 21.53
C PHE A 87 -42.15 -25.99 22.35
N HIS A 88 -43.16 -25.20 22.71
CA HIS A 88 -42.97 -23.94 23.45
C HIS A 88 -42.15 -24.11 24.73
N ALA A 89 -42.43 -25.20 25.50
CA ALA A 89 -41.68 -25.49 26.72
C ALA A 89 -40.16 -25.67 26.47
N ILE A 90 -39.79 -26.32 25.37
CA ILE A 90 -38.39 -26.53 24.98
C ILE A 90 -37.74 -25.23 24.49
N ILE A 91 -38.48 -24.36 23.84
CA ILE A 91 -37.99 -23.06 23.34
C ILE A 91 -37.66 -22.13 24.51
N VAL A 92 -38.43 -22.17 25.59
CA VAL A 92 -38.30 -21.28 26.75
C VAL A 92 -37.32 -21.81 27.79
N ASP A 93 -37.25 -23.15 27.99
CA ASP A 93 -36.42 -23.78 29.01
C ASP A 93 -35.16 -24.46 28.43
N PRO A 94 -33.98 -23.86 28.61
CA PRO A 94 -32.70 -24.45 28.15
C PRO A 94 -32.38 -25.80 28.80
N HIS A 95 -32.81 -26.05 30.03
CA HIS A 95 -32.51 -27.32 30.72
C HIS A 95 -33.32 -28.47 30.11
N LEU A 96 -34.57 -28.25 29.82
CA LEU A 96 -35.39 -29.23 29.11
C LEU A 96 -34.86 -29.49 27.71
N PHE A 97 -34.41 -28.44 27.02
CA PHE A 97 -33.77 -28.57 25.69
C PHE A 97 -32.51 -29.45 25.72
N ILE A 98 -31.62 -29.25 26.71
CA ILE A 98 -30.43 -30.09 26.91
C ILE A 98 -30.80 -31.56 27.12
N LYS A 99 -31.78 -31.86 27.96
CA LYS A 99 -32.24 -33.22 28.21
C LYS A 99 -32.78 -33.88 26.94
N VAL A 100 -33.57 -33.16 26.16
CA VAL A 100 -34.12 -33.65 24.88
C VAL A 100 -32.99 -33.88 23.87
N LEU A 101 -32.02 -32.99 23.74
CA LEU A 101 -30.87 -33.20 22.88
C LEU A 101 -30.06 -34.43 23.26
N ASN A 102 -29.84 -34.66 24.55
CA ASN A 102 -29.13 -35.85 25.04
C ASN A 102 -29.83 -37.16 24.70
N LEU A 103 -31.16 -37.16 24.72
CA LEU A 103 -31.97 -38.32 24.31
C LEU A 103 -31.89 -38.58 22.79
N MET A 104 -31.46 -37.58 21.99
CA MET A 104 -31.36 -37.64 20.52
C MET A 104 -29.93 -37.96 20.04
N ARG A 105 -28.97 -38.33 20.93
CA ARG A 105 -27.58 -38.63 20.58
C ARG A 105 -27.43 -39.71 19.49
N GLU A 106 -28.35 -40.69 19.45
CA GLU A 106 -28.35 -41.77 18.46
C GLU A 106 -28.68 -41.28 17.02
N ARG A 107 -29.36 -40.15 16.85
CA ARG A 107 -29.78 -39.59 15.57
C ARG A 107 -29.31 -38.14 15.41
N PRO A 108 -27.99 -37.88 15.30
CA PRO A 108 -27.40 -36.53 15.36
C PRO A 108 -27.87 -35.58 14.26
N ARG A 109 -28.21 -36.10 13.06
CA ARG A 109 -28.76 -35.29 11.95
C ARG A 109 -30.13 -34.74 12.28
N ILE A 110 -30.99 -35.52 12.97
CA ILE A 110 -32.30 -35.09 13.41
C ILE A 110 -32.14 -34.07 14.54
N ALA A 111 -31.30 -34.33 15.52
CA ALA A 111 -30.96 -33.41 16.58
C ALA A 111 -30.50 -32.03 16.05
N LEU A 112 -29.68 -32.02 15.02
CA LEU A 112 -29.20 -30.78 14.38
C LEU A 112 -30.33 -30.05 13.64
N ARG A 113 -31.23 -30.73 12.95
CA ARG A 113 -32.38 -30.11 12.30
C ARG A 113 -33.30 -29.46 13.33
N PHE A 114 -33.56 -30.17 14.42
CA PHE A 114 -34.38 -29.67 15.51
C PHE A 114 -33.72 -28.46 16.19
N PHE A 115 -32.41 -28.55 16.50
CA PHE A 115 -31.64 -27.46 17.06
C PHE A 115 -31.71 -26.19 16.18
N ARG A 116 -31.51 -26.33 14.86
CA ARG A 116 -31.61 -25.20 13.92
C ARG A 116 -32.99 -24.55 13.89
N TRP A 117 -34.02 -25.38 13.98
CA TRP A 117 -35.40 -24.90 14.01
C TRP A 117 -35.67 -24.13 15.31
N VAL A 118 -35.31 -24.68 16.47
CA VAL A 118 -35.46 -24.01 17.78
C VAL A 118 -34.71 -22.67 17.80
N GLU A 119 -33.49 -22.63 17.29
CA GLU A 119 -32.65 -21.41 17.23
C GLU A 119 -33.32 -20.26 16.45
N MET A 120 -34.15 -20.59 15.45
CA MET A 120 -34.86 -19.60 14.64
C MET A 120 -36.18 -19.12 15.27
N GLN A 121 -36.63 -19.71 16.39
CA GLN A 121 -37.89 -19.33 17.00
C GLN A 121 -37.75 -18.00 17.80
N PRO A 122 -38.79 -17.15 17.78
CA PRO A 122 -38.84 -15.95 18.63
C PRO A 122 -38.90 -16.35 20.09
N GLY A 123 -38.16 -15.66 20.97
CA GLY A 123 -38.17 -15.91 22.43
C GLY A 123 -37.22 -16.99 22.93
N VAL A 124 -36.41 -17.61 22.04
CA VAL A 124 -35.44 -18.63 22.46
C VAL A 124 -34.38 -18.04 23.39
N LYS A 125 -34.20 -18.64 24.56
CA LYS A 125 -33.07 -18.33 25.46
C LYS A 125 -31.85 -19.10 25.02
N ARG A 126 -30.91 -18.38 24.40
CA ARG A 126 -29.63 -18.95 23.98
C ARG A 126 -28.75 -19.23 25.21
N SER A 127 -28.31 -20.47 25.36
CA SER A 127 -27.46 -20.91 26.47
C SER A 127 -26.22 -21.59 25.92
N GLU A 128 -25.04 -21.24 26.46
CA GLU A 128 -23.75 -21.84 26.10
C GLU A 128 -23.74 -23.35 26.34
N LEU A 129 -24.44 -23.82 27.37
CA LEU A 129 -24.60 -25.25 27.66
C LEU A 129 -25.36 -25.99 26.56
N VAL A 130 -26.42 -25.39 25.99
CA VAL A 130 -27.17 -26.00 24.87
C VAL A 130 -26.29 -26.16 23.64
N PHE A 131 -25.50 -25.12 23.31
CA PHE A 131 -24.56 -25.18 22.21
C PHE A 131 -23.43 -26.20 22.46
N SER A 132 -22.92 -26.29 23.69
CA SER A 132 -21.88 -27.27 24.05
C SER A 132 -22.36 -28.72 23.91
N VAL A 133 -23.58 -29.04 24.35
CA VAL A 133 -24.18 -30.37 24.20
C VAL A 133 -24.44 -30.71 22.72
N MET A 134 -24.91 -29.74 21.91
CA MET A 134 -25.09 -29.96 20.48
C MET A 134 -23.75 -30.22 19.78
N LEU A 135 -22.70 -29.46 20.13
CA LEU A 135 -21.35 -29.65 19.61
C LEU A 135 -20.76 -31.01 20.02
N ASP A 136 -20.98 -31.45 21.26
CA ASP A 136 -20.59 -32.76 21.76
C ASP A 136 -21.22 -33.88 20.92
N ILE A 137 -22.52 -33.87 20.72
CA ILE A 137 -23.24 -34.82 19.90
C ILE A 137 -22.68 -34.89 18.48
N LEU A 138 -22.37 -33.74 17.89
CA LEU A 138 -21.85 -33.67 16.52
C LEU A 138 -20.43 -34.18 16.40
N VAL A 139 -19.56 -33.91 17.38
CA VAL A 139 -18.18 -34.37 17.37
C VAL A 139 -18.08 -35.85 17.70
N GLU A 140 -18.83 -36.39 18.68
CA GLU A 140 -18.89 -37.84 18.93
C GLU A 140 -19.32 -38.62 17.68
N ASN A 141 -20.21 -38.09 16.89
CA ASN A 141 -20.69 -38.70 15.64
C ASN A 141 -19.88 -38.29 14.38
N ASN A 142 -18.73 -37.69 14.52
CA ASN A 142 -17.82 -37.29 13.43
C ASN A 142 -18.44 -36.33 12.39
N LEU A 143 -19.45 -35.56 12.77
CA LEU A 143 -20.12 -34.57 11.90
C LEU A 143 -19.44 -33.19 11.96
N LEU A 144 -18.13 -33.14 11.71
CA LEU A 144 -17.28 -31.97 11.88
C LEU A 144 -17.73 -30.74 11.06
N ARG A 145 -18.27 -30.93 9.84
CA ARG A 145 -18.81 -29.81 9.04
C ARG A 145 -20.00 -29.15 9.71
N SER A 146 -20.86 -29.95 10.36
CA SER A 146 -22.03 -29.43 11.10
C SER A 146 -21.62 -28.77 12.39
N ALA A 147 -20.63 -29.34 13.11
CA ALA A 147 -20.04 -28.73 14.29
C ALA A 147 -19.39 -27.39 13.97
N TYR A 148 -18.71 -27.25 12.84
CA TYR A 148 -18.17 -25.98 12.35
C TYR A 148 -19.26 -24.92 12.20
N TRP A 149 -20.40 -25.26 11.60
CA TRP A 149 -21.52 -24.33 11.44
C TRP A 149 -22.08 -23.89 12.80
N VAL A 150 -22.25 -24.81 13.76
CA VAL A 150 -22.74 -24.47 15.11
C VAL A 150 -21.72 -23.56 15.83
N MET A 151 -20.41 -23.85 15.69
CA MET A 151 -19.36 -23.05 16.30
C MET A 151 -19.30 -21.62 15.69
N GLU A 152 -19.56 -21.50 14.39
CA GLU A 152 -19.66 -20.19 13.74
C GLU A 152 -20.82 -19.36 14.32
N ARG A 153 -21.94 -19.98 14.65
CA ARG A 153 -23.08 -19.33 15.33
C ARG A 153 -22.72 -18.88 16.75
N VAL A 154 -21.99 -19.70 17.50
CA VAL A 154 -21.47 -19.34 18.84
C VAL A 154 -20.68 -18.02 18.78
N ILE A 155 -19.79 -17.89 17.79
CA ILE A 155 -19.00 -16.66 17.61
C ILE A 155 -19.91 -15.48 17.20
N THR A 156 -20.85 -15.72 16.28
CA THR A 156 -21.78 -14.67 15.82
C THR A 156 -22.65 -14.11 16.94
N PHE A 157 -22.95 -14.93 17.96
CA PHE A 157 -23.73 -14.52 19.14
C PHE A 157 -22.87 -14.05 20.31
N HIS A 158 -21.56 -13.89 20.13
CA HIS A 158 -20.63 -13.43 21.15
C HIS A 158 -20.67 -14.26 22.46
N MET A 159 -20.87 -15.58 22.35
CA MET A 159 -20.94 -16.50 23.49
C MET A 159 -19.52 -16.87 23.99
N HIS A 160 -18.88 -15.94 24.71
CA HIS A 160 -17.49 -16.12 25.15
C HIS A 160 -17.32 -17.16 26.27
N GLY A 161 -18.33 -17.35 27.12
CA GLY A 161 -18.32 -18.30 28.23
C GLY A 161 -18.33 -19.78 27.77
N ILE A 162 -18.57 -20.06 26.49
CA ILE A 162 -18.53 -21.43 25.97
C ILE A 162 -17.14 -22.08 26.20
N VAL A 163 -16.07 -21.32 26.19
CA VAL A 163 -14.71 -21.82 26.43
C VAL A 163 -14.62 -22.38 27.86
N ASP A 164 -15.21 -21.69 28.84
CA ASP A 164 -15.25 -22.16 30.23
C ASP A 164 -16.06 -23.44 30.38
N VAL A 165 -17.22 -23.50 29.69
CA VAL A 165 -18.06 -24.71 29.70
C VAL A 165 -17.32 -25.91 29.08
N LEU A 166 -16.58 -25.70 28.00
CA LEU A 166 -15.80 -26.75 27.33
C LEU A 166 -14.60 -27.22 28.19
N ILE A 167 -14.06 -26.36 29.05
CA ILE A 167 -12.92 -26.65 29.92
C ILE A 167 -13.36 -27.25 31.27
N CYS A 168 -14.52 -26.83 31.80
CA CYS A 168 -15.00 -27.20 33.15
C CYS A 168 -15.35 -28.71 33.38
N GLY A 169 -15.01 -29.58 32.44
CA GLY A 169 -15.07 -31.05 32.68
C GLY A 169 -16.45 -31.68 32.48
N TYR A 170 -17.44 -30.99 31.92
CA TYR A 170 -18.74 -31.57 31.56
C TYR A 170 -18.65 -32.56 30.38
N LEU A 171 -17.55 -32.52 29.63
CA LEU A 171 -17.30 -33.34 28.43
C LEU A 171 -16.09 -34.23 28.63
N LYS A 172 -15.98 -35.32 27.84
CA LYS A 172 -14.78 -36.13 27.79
C LYS A 172 -13.58 -35.28 27.34
N PHE A 173 -12.40 -35.47 27.93
CA PHE A 173 -11.19 -34.71 27.64
C PHE A 173 -10.89 -34.60 26.15
N GLU A 174 -10.95 -35.72 25.41
CA GLU A 174 -10.70 -35.74 23.95
C GLU A 174 -11.70 -34.93 23.13
N VAL A 175 -12.95 -34.86 23.58
CA VAL A 175 -14.02 -34.07 22.90
C VAL A 175 -13.79 -32.59 23.14
N SER A 176 -13.44 -32.20 24.36
CA SER A 176 -13.13 -30.83 24.74
C SER A 176 -11.97 -30.28 23.90
N VAL A 177 -10.88 -31.05 23.74
CA VAL A 177 -9.75 -30.65 22.88
C VAL A 177 -10.17 -30.44 21.45
N LYS A 178 -10.92 -31.37 20.84
CA LYS A 178 -11.41 -31.27 19.47
C LYS A 178 -12.32 -30.06 19.25
N LEU A 179 -13.18 -29.73 20.24
CA LEU A 179 -14.08 -28.60 20.17
C LEU A 179 -13.34 -27.26 20.30
N LEU A 180 -12.36 -27.18 21.20
CA LEU A 180 -11.51 -25.99 21.33
C LEU A 180 -10.64 -25.78 20.09
N ASP A 181 -10.10 -26.83 19.52
CA ASP A 181 -9.39 -26.80 18.23
C ASP A 181 -10.29 -26.33 17.07
N LEU A 182 -11.56 -26.75 17.08
CA LEU A 182 -12.54 -26.28 16.11
C LEU A 182 -12.85 -24.79 16.31
N LEU A 183 -12.95 -24.34 17.54
CA LEU A 183 -13.14 -22.93 17.88
C LEU A 183 -11.96 -22.08 17.41
N LEU A 184 -10.72 -22.53 17.68
CA LEU A 184 -9.51 -21.87 17.16
C LEU A 184 -9.50 -21.79 15.64
N LEU A 185 -9.93 -22.85 14.95
CA LEU A 185 -10.05 -22.87 13.50
C LEU A 185 -11.03 -21.81 12.99
N VAL A 186 -12.20 -21.67 13.63
CA VAL A 186 -13.23 -20.71 13.21
C VAL A 186 -12.75 -19.29 13.50
N CYS A 187 -12.22 -19.01 14.69
CA CYS A 187 -11.68 -17.71 15.08
C CYS A 187 -10.52 -17.27 14.16
N SER A 188 -9.62 -18.19 13.82
CA SER A 188 -8.49 -17.88 12.92
C SER A 188 -8.95 -17.53 11.50
N LYS A 189 -9.97 -18.21 10.96
CA LYS A 189 -10.57 -17.89 9.66
C LYS A 189 -11.28 -16.53 9.66
N LYS A 190 -11.89 -16.14 10.78
CA LYS A 190 -12.52 -14.83 10.96
C LYS A 190 -11.52 -13.74 11.37
N LEU A 191 -10.22 -14.04 11.42
CA LEU A 191 -9.13 -13.12 11.75
C LEU A 191 -9.27 -12.44 13.14
N MET A 192 -9.90 -13.12 14.10
CA MET A 192 -10.13 -12.62 15.46
C MET A 192 -8.89 -12.90 16.34
N VAL A 193 -7.86 -12.04 16.22
CA VAL A 193 -6.55 -12.27 16.86
C VAL A 193 -6.64 -12.44 18.36
N ASP A 194 -7.28 -11.49 19.06
CA ASP A 194 -7.26 -11.48 20.54
C ASP A 194 -8.04 -12.67 21.12
N HIS A 195 -9.13 -13.07 20.46
CA HIS A 195 -9.87 -14.27 20.85
C HIS A 195 -9.04 -15.55 20.61
N CYS A 196 -8.35 -15.66 19.48
CA CYS A 196 -7.46 -16.80 19.22
C CYS A 196 -6.37 -16.94 20.29
N LEU A 197 -5.72 -15.82 20.62
CA LEU A 197 -4.66 -15.81 21.64
C LEU A 197 -5.19 -16.13 23.03
N TRP A 198 -6.35 -15.60 23.40
CA TRP A 198 -7.00 -15.88 24.67
C TRP A 198 -7.39 -17.35 24.80
N ILE A 199 -8.00 -17.96 23.77
CA ILE A 199 -8.36 -19.37 23.75
C ILE A 199 -7.10 -20.24 23.84
N PHE A 200 -6.08 -19.91 23.04
CA PHE A 200 -4.79 -20.60 23.02
C PHE A 200 -4.12 -20.60 24.42
N ASP A 201 -4.00 -19.43 25.05
CA ASP A 201 -3.43 -19.29 26.40
C ASP A 201 -4.22 -20.10 27.42
N LYS A 202 -5.56 -20.06 27.32
CA LYS A 202 -6.44 -20.81 28.25
C LYS A 202 -6.31 -22.31 28.06
N MET A 203 -6.25 -22.82 26.83
CA MET A 203 -5.99 -24.23 26.54
C MET A 203 -4.66 -24.70 27.14
N ILE A 204 -3.58 -23.95 26.91
CA ILE A 204 -2.25 -24.27 27.43
C ILE A 204 -2.25 -24.33 28.95
N ARG A 205 -2.84 -23.33 29.63
CA ARG A 205 -2.88 -23.29 31.13
C ARG A 205 -3.69 -24.43 31.75
N THR A 206 -4.68 -24.95 31.04
CA THR A 206 -5.53 -26.04 31.50
C THR A 206 -5.00 -27.42 31.10
N GLY A 207 -3.86 -27.50 30.42
CA GLY A 207 -3.26 -28.74 29.94
C GLY A 207 -3.93 -29.36 28.72
N LEU A 208 -4.86 -28.64 28.07
CA LEU A 208 -5.52 -29.05 26.84
C LEU A 208 -4.69 -28.59 25.65
N LEU A 209 -3.75 -29.41 25.18
CA LEU A 209 -2.81 -29.00 24.13
C LEU A 209 -3.52 -28.84 22.76
N PRO A 210 -3.41 -27.68 22.11
CA PRO A 210 -3.95 -27.47 20.78
C PRO A 210 -3.18 -28.22 19.68
N ASP A 211 -3.87 -28.60 18.59
CA ASP A 211 -3.23 -29.23 17.43
C ASP A 211 -2.21 -28.27 16.77
N VAL A 212 -1.07 -28.83 16.37
CA VAL A 212 0.02 -28.11 15.67
C VAL A 212 -0.50 -27.35 14.44
N LYS A 213 -1.51 -27.91 13.73
CA LYS A 213 -2.13 -27.23 12.56
C LYS A 213 -2.83 -25.93 12.96
N ASN A 214 -3.50 -25.90 14.13
CA ASN A 214 -4.15 -24.70 14.62
C ASN A 214 -3.13 -23.70 15.15
N CYS A 215 -2.07 -24.14 15.82
CA CYS A 215 -0.95 -23.29 16.18
C CYS A 215 -0.33 -22.61 14.93
N ASN A 216 -0.10 -23.37 13.86
CA ASN A 216 0.43 -22.83 12.60
C ASN A 216 -0.54 -21.81 11.94
N ARG A 217 -1.86 -22.01 12.06
CA ARG A 217 -2.86 -21.03 11.57
C ARG A 217 -2.82 -19.73 12.36
N ILE A 218 -2.68 -19.83 13.70
CA ILE A 218 -2.52 -18.65 14.55
C ILE A 218 -1.24 -17.90 14.17
N LEU A 219 -0.12 -18.60 14.03
CA LEU A 219 1.15 -18.01 13.61
C LEU A 219 1.05 -17.34 12.23
N THR A 220 0.37 -18.00 11.27
CA THR A 220 0.13 -17.42 9.93
C THR A 220 -0.70 -16.15 10.00
N MET A 221 -1.77 -16.14 10.78
CA MET A 221 -2.62 -14.96 11.00
C MET A 221 -1.83 -13.82 11.65
N LEU A 222 -0.99 -14.11 12.65
CA LEU A 222 -0.14 -13.12 13.32
C LEU A 222 0.92 -12.55 12.38
N ARG A 223 1.54 -13.40 11.55
CA ARG A 223 2.45 -13.01 10.48
C ARG A 223 1.79 -12.06 9.49
N ASP A 224 0.58 -12.38 9.03
CA ASP A 224 -0.12 -11.58 8.03
C ASP A 224 -0.57 -10.21 8.57
N LYS A 225 -0.72 -10.10 9.90
CA LYS A 225 -0.98 -8.83 10.61
C LYS A 225 0.29 -8.16 11.14
N SER A 226 1.47 -8.67 10.82
CA SER A 226 2.77 -8.14 11.29
C SER A 226 2.86 -8.02 12.83
N LEU A 227 2.35 -9.01 13.55
CA LEU A 227 2.38 -9.08 15.01
C LEU A 227 3.46 -10.06 15.50
N VAL A 228 4.73 -9.80 15.17
CA VAL A 228 5.86 -10.72 15.39
C VAL A 228 6.10 -11.00 16.87
N ALA A 229 5.97 -10.01 17.75
CA ALA A 229 6.13 -10.22 19.19
C ALA A 229 5.11 -11.24 19.75
N LYS A 230 3.84 -11.16 19.32
CA LYS A 230 2.80 -12.13 19.71
C LYS A 230 3.07 -13.51 19.08
N ALA A 231 3.56 -13.57 17.83
CA ALA A 231 3.93 -14.83 17.18
C ALA A 231 5.09 -15.51 17.90
N SER A 232 6.13 -14.77 18.31
CA SER A 232 7.25 -15.27 19.09
C SER A 232 6.82 -15.79 20.47
N GLN A 233 5.83 -15.14 21.09
CA GLN A 233 5.25 -15.64 22.34
C GLN A 233 4.55 -16.97 22.13
N VAL A 234 3.68 -17.11 21.12
CA VAL A 234 2.99 -18.37 20.80
C VAL A 234 4.00 -19.48 20.48
N TYR A 235 5.02 -19.18 19.67
CA TYR A 235 6.08 -20.15 19.35
C TYR A 235 6.86 -20.63 20.59
N ARG A 236 7.18 -19.71 21.53
CA ARG A 236 7.84 -20.04 22.79
C ARG A 236 6.97 -20.96 23.65
N MET A 237 5.68 -20.62 23.82
CA MET A 237 4.72 -21.43 24.52
C MET A 237 4.58 -22.83 23.92
N MET A 238 4.55 -22.94 22.56
CA MET A 238 4.57 -24.25 21.91
C MET A 238 5.78 -25.10 22.33
N LYS A 239 7.00 -24.53 22.40
CA LYS A 239 8.22 -25.22 22.84
C LYS A 239 8.14 -25.65 24.31
N GLU A 240 7.72 -24.73 25.19
CA GLU A 240 7.64 -24.94 26.65
C GLU A 240 6.66 -26.05 27.01
N PHE A 241 5.52 -26.11 26.35
CA PHE A 241 4.48 -27.12 26.65
C PHE A 241 4.57 -28.39 25.78
N GLY A 242 5.68 -28.57 25.06
CA GLY A 242 5.97 -29.83 24.36
C GLY A 242 5.25 -30.02 23.03
N ILE A 243 4.62 -28.98 22.49
CA ILE A 243 4.05 -29.01 21.13
C ILE A 243 5.20 -28.92 20.13
N LYS A 244 5.50 -30.01 19.42
CA LYS A 244 6.66 -30.09 18.51
C LYS A 244 6.45 -29.21 17.27
N PRO A 245 7.29 -28.18 17.06
CA PRO A 245 7.23 -27.38 15.85
C PRO A 245 7.50 -28.23 14.59
N THR A 246 6.76 -27.96 13.54
CA THR A 246 6.94 -28.56 12.21
C THR A 246 7.68 -27.61 11.28
N ILE A 247 8.10 -28.09 10.11
CA ILE A 247 8.73 -27.25 9.09
C ILE A 247 7.84 -26.04 8.70
N VAL A 248 6.50 -26.21 8.72
CA VAL A 248 5.55 -25.12 8.49
C VAL A 248 5.62 -24.07 9.61
N THR A 249 5.75 -24.51 10.87
CA THR A 249 5.94 -23.62 12.03
C THR A 249 7.19 -22.77 11.84
N TYR A 250 8.32 -23.43 11.54
CA TYR A 250 9.59 -22.74 11.33
C TYR A 250 9.52 -21.75 10.15
N ASN A 251 9.03 -22.19 8.98
CA ASN A 251 8.92 -21.33 7.80
C ASN A 251 8.00 -20.11 8.05
N THR A 252 6.94 -20.27 8.83
CA THR A 252 6.05 -19.16 9.19
C THR A 252 6.75 -18.17 10.12
N MET A 253 7.53 -18.65 11.09
CA MET A 253 8.29 -17.78 11.99
C MET A 253 9.44 -17.08 11.27
N LEU A 254 10.16 -17.78 10.40
CA LEU A 254 11.22 -17.20 9.55
C LEU A 254 10.67 -16.07 8.67
N ASP A 255 9.50 -16.28 8.01
CA ASP A 255 8.83 -15.24 7.22
C ASP A 255 8.40 -14.05 8.10
N SER A 256 7.93 -14.31 9.32
CA SER A 256 7.57 -13.26 10.27
C SER A 256 8.75 -12.37 10.64
N PHE A 257 9.89 -12.96 11.04
CA PHE A 257 11.11 -12.22 11.37
C PHE A 257 11.67 -11.46 10.15
N CYS A 258 11.64 -12.08 8.97
CA CYS A 258 12.09 -11.44 7.73
C CYS A 258 11.24 -10.22 7.35
N LYS A 259 9.91 -10.25 7.59
CA LYS A 259 9.01 -9.13 7.31
C LYS A 259 9.24 -7.93 8.21
N GLU A 260 9.57 -8.14 9.47
CA GLU A 260 9.92 -7.07 10.43
C GLU A 260 11.37 -6.56 10.29
N GLY A 261 12.17 -7.22 9.46
CA GLY A 261 13.58 -6.86 9.31
C GLY A 261 14.53 -7.49 10.32
N GLU A 262 14.03 -8.32 11.23
CA GLU A 262 14.79 -9.03 12.27
C GLU A 262 15.52 -10.26 11.71
N VAL A 263 16.31 -10.04 10.65
CA VAL A 263 16.95 -11.11 9.88
C VAL A 263 17.91 -11.94 10.74
N GLN A 264 18.54 -11.33 11.73
CA GLN A 264 19.47 -12.05 12.62
C GLN A 264 18.74 -13.15 13.41
N GLN A 265 17.56 -12.85 13.96
CA GLN A 265 16.71 -13.84 14.65
C GLN A 265 16.24 -14.94 13.70
N ALA A 266 16.00 -14.61 12.43
CA ALA A 266 15.67 -15.61 11.42
C ALA A 266 16.83 -16.60 11.17
N ILE A 267 18.08 -16.11 11.09
CA ILE A 267 19.27 -16.95 10.89
C ILE A 267 19.50 -17.82 12.16
N GLU A 268 19.34 -17.27 13.35
CA GLU A 268 19.43 -18.01 14.60
C GLU A 268 18.38 -19.14 14.66
N LEU A 269 17.13 -18.82 14.28
CA LEU A 269 16.07 -19.81 14.21
C LEU A 269 16.36 -20.93 13.21
N LEU A 270 17.00 -20.63 12.06
CA LEU A 270 17.44 -21.65 11.10
C LEU A 270 18.41 -22.64 11.74
N SER A 271 19.37 -22.13 12.54
CA SER A 271 20.35 -22.97 13.23
C SER A 271 19.73 -23.82 14.37
N GLU A 272 18.62 -23.33 14.96
CA GLU A 272 17.86 -24.06 16.00
C GLU A 272 16.90 -25.13 15.46
N MET A 273 16.68 -25.17 14.14
CA MET A 273 15.72 -26.09 13.54
C MET A 273 16.10 -27.55 13.84
N ARG A 274 15.15 -28.30 14.40
CA ARG A 274 15.31 -29.75 14.66
C ARG A 274 14.88 -30.62 13.46
N CYS A 275 14.38 -30.02 12.40
CA CYS A 275 14.02 -30.68 11.15
C CYS A 275 14.89 -30.14 10.02
N PHE A 276 15.16 -30.97 9.01
CA PHE A 276 15.96 -30.56 7.85
C PHE A 276 15.25 -29.42 7.10
N PRO A 277 15.94 -28.28 6.87
CA PRO A 277 15.43 -27.21 6.03
C PRO A 277 15.17 -27.70 4.61
N ASN A 278 14.07 -27.26 4.02
CA ASN A 278 13.73 -27.54 2.63
C ASN A 278 13.93 -26.31 1.71
N ASP A 279 13.64 -26.46 0.43
CA ASP A 279 13.68 -25.38 -0.56
C ASP A 279 12.84 -24.17 -0.15
N VAL A 280 11.64 -24.40 0.44
CA VAL A 280 10.78 -23.31 0.93
C VAL A 280 11.44 -22.53 2.07
N THR A 281 12.12 -23.23 3.01
CA THR A 281 12.84 -22.62 4.12
C THR A 281 13.90 -21.63 3.63
N TYR A 282 14.75 -22.06 2.70
CA TYR A 282 15.78 -21.22 2.10
C TYR A 282 15.20 -20.08 1.28
N ASN A 283 14.15 -20.34 0.47
CA ASN A 283 13.49 -19.32 -0.33
C ASN A 283 12.87 -18.19 0.52
N VAL A 284 12.29 -18.53 1.67
CA VAL A 284 11.77 -17.54 2.62
C VAL A 284 12.91 -16.64 3.15
N LEU A 285 14.03 -17.26 3.55
CA LEU A 285 15.20 -16.51 4.05
C LEU A 285 15.85 -15.64 2.97
N ILE A 286 16.06 -16.19 1.77
CA ILE A 286 16.63 -15.44 0.63
C ILE A 286 15.76 -14.24 0.30
N ASN A 287 14.45 -14.41 0.23
CA ASN A 287 13.52 -13.30 -0.02
C ASN A 287 13.56 -12.27 1.12
N GLY A 288 13.61 -12.70 2.37
CA GLY A 288 13.73 -11.84 3.53
C GLY A 288 15.03 -11.04 3.56
N LEU A 289 16.18 -11.70 3.37
CA LEU A 289 17.49 -11.07 3.26
C LEU A 289 17.54 -10.04 2.13
N THR A 290 16.98 -10.38 0.98
CA THR A 290 16.95 -9.50 -0.20
C THR A 290 16.11 -8.25 0.07
N LYS A 291 14.94 -8.38 0.72
CA LYS A 291 14.10 -7.24 1.09
C LYS A 291 14.83 -6.29 2.07
N ASN A 292 15.65 -6.86 2.96
CA ASN A 292 16.45 -6.11 3.92
C ASN A 292 17.84 -5.69 3.35
N CYS A 293 18.02 -5.74 2.04
CA CYS A 293 19.23 -5.30 1.34
C CYS A 293 20.52 -6.06 1.70
N LYS A 294 20.43 -7.26 2.31
CA LYS A 294 21.58 -8.12 2.67
C LYS A 294 21.87 -9.14 1.55
N LEU A 295 22.23 -8.65 0.36
CA LEU A 295 22.34 -9.46 -0.86
C LEU A 295 23.44 -10.52 -0.78
N ASP A 296 24.61 -10.19 -0.18
CA ASP A 296 25.75 -11.10 -0.06
C ASP A 296 25.41 -12.34 0.81
N GLN A 297 24.64 -12.13 1.88
CA GLN A 297 24.16 -13.22 2.73
C GLN A 297 23.13 -14.10 1.99
N ALA A 298 22.24 -13.48 1.19
CA ALA A 298 21.28 -14.22 0.38
C ALA A 298 21.96 -15.09 -0.69
N GLU A 299 23.01 -14.57 -1.33
CA GLU A 299 23.83 -15.34 -2.28
C GLU A 299 24.60 -16.47 -1.58
N GLY A 300 25.08 -16.24 -0.35
CA GLY A 300 25.67 -17.27 0.50
C GLY A 300 24.73 -18.46 0.72
N LEU A 301 23.45 -18.19 1.00
CA LEU A 301 22.43 -19.23 1.18
C LEU A 301 22.15 -20.02 -0.12
N ILE A 302 22.20 -19.38 -1.30
CA ILE A 302 22.07 -20.10 -2.59
C ILE A 302 23.23 -21.08 -2.76
N ARG A 303 24.46 -20.63 -2.46
CA ARG A 303 25.64 -21.50 -2.50
C ARG A 303 25.55 -22.65 -1.51
N GLU A 304 24.98 -22.43 -0.34
CA GLU A 304 24.71 -23.47 0.67
C GLU A 304 23.68 -24.48 0.17
N MET A 305 22.55 -24.01 -0.40
CA MET A 305 21.54 -24.89 -1.02
C MET A 305 22.16 -25.84 -2.06
N LEU A 306 23.02 -25.29 -2.93
CA LEU A 306 23.70 -26.06 -3.97
C LEU A 306 24.65 -27.10 -3.37
N LYS A 307 25.40 -26.75 -2.31
CA LYS A 307 26.29 -27.70 -1.60
C LYS A 307 25.51 -28.83 -0.92
N LEU A 308 24.34 -28.53 -0.37
CA LEU A 308 23.48 -29.50 0.30
C LEU A 308 22.62 -30.32 -0.67
N GLY A 309 22.73 -30.09 -1.99
CA GLY A 309 21.92 -30.74 -3.00
C GLY A 309 20.44 -30.38 -2.96
N ILE A 310 20.08 -29.28 -2.31
CA ILE A 310 18.68 -28.79 -2.26
C ILE A 310 18.35 -28.13 -3.59
N LYS A 311 17.21 -28.49 -4.16
CA LYS A 311 16.77 -28.02 -5.49
C LYS A 311 16.58 -26.50 -5.50
N VAL A 312 17.38 -25.79 -6.28
CA VAL A 312 17.18 -24.38 -6.59
C VAL A 312 16.19 -24.21 -7.73
N SER A 313 15.46 -23.09 -7.73
CA SER A 313 14.42 -22.79 -8.70
C SER A 313 14.37 -21.29 -9.04
N ALA A 314 13.51 -20.91 -9.98
CA ALA A 314 13.28 -19.50 -10.28
C ALA A 314 12.81 -18.69 -9.04
N TYR A 315 12.09 -19.33 -8.12
CA TYR A 315 11.70 -18.71 -6.84
C TYR A 315 12.88 -18.39 -5.93
N THR A 316 14.00 -19.09 -6.10
CA THR A 316 15.25 -18.84 -5.37
C THR A 316 15.99 -17.64 -5.94
N TYR A 317 16.13 -17.55 -7.26
CA TYR A 317 16.94 -16.54 -7.95
C TYR A 317 16.21 -15.21 -8.15
N ASN A 318 14.92 -15.22 -8.54
CA ASN A 318 14.18 -14.00 -8.88
C ASN A 318 14.15 -12.92 -7.77
N PRO A 319 13.98 -13.26 -6.47
CA PRO A 319 14.07 -12.27 -5.41
C PRO A 319 15.44 -11.57 -5.38
N LEU A 320 16.52 -12.34 -5.51
CA LEU A 320 17.87 -11.81 -5.46
C LEU A 320 18.21 -10.96 -6.69
N ILE A 321 17.81 -11.39 -7.90
CA ILE A 321 17.92 -10.59 -9.13
C ILE A 321 17.18 -9.25 -8.95
N CYS A 322 15.96 -9.28 -8.42
CA CYS A 322 15.19 -8.07 -8.12
C CYS A 322 15.91 -7.17 -7.09
N GLY A 323 16.55 -7.77 -6.10
CA GLY A 323 17.34 -7.06 -5.08
C GLY A 323 18.54 -6.31 -5.66
N TYR A 324 19.29 -6.95 -6.55
CA TYR A 324 20.42 -6.31 -7.26
C TYR A 324 19.93 -5.15 -8.13
N PHE A 325 18.86 -5.32 -8.90
CA PHE A 325 18.25 -4.23 -9.66
C PHE A 325 17.80 -3.07 -8.78
N LYS A 326 17.24 -3.33 -7.60
CA LYS A 326 16.84 -2.27 -6.67
C LYS A 326 18.01 -1.44 -6.16
N LYS A 327 19.20 -2.05 -6.00
CA LYS A 327 20.44 -1.37 -5.62
C LYS A 327 21.17 -0.69 -6.80
N GLY A 328 20.71 -0.89 -8.04
CA GLY A 328 21.39 -0.36 -9.23
C GLY A 328 22.56 -1.19 -9.74
N LEU A 329 22.75 -2.38 -9.19
CA LEU A 329 23.82 -3.31 -9.56
C LEU A 329 23.34 -4.16 -10.76
N LEU A 330 23.32 -3.53 -11.95
CA LEU A 330 22.73 -4.12 -13.17
C LEU A 330 23.53 -5.31 -13.67
N VAL A 331 24.86 -5.21 -13.66
CA VAL A 331 25.76 -6.26 -14.16
C VAL A 331 25.64 -7.51 -13.29
N GLU A 332 25.60 -7.35 -11.98
CA GLU A 332 25.47 -8.43 -11.02
C GLU A 332 24.11 -9.13 -11.16
N ALA A 333 23.03 -8.36 -11.40
CA ALA A 333 21.70 -8.92 -11.65
C ALA A 333 21.67 -9.80 -12.91
N LEU A 334 22.30 -9.35 -14.00
CA LEU A 334 22.40 -10.11 -15.26
C LEU A 334 23.28 -11.33 -15.11
N ASN A 335 24.44 -11.20 -14.46
CA ASN A 335 25.35 -12.32 -14.18
C ASN A 335 24.66 -13.41 -13.33
N LEU A 336 23.82 -13.00 -12.37
CA LEU A 336 23.04 -13.95 -11.56
C LEU A 336 22.02 -14.70 -12.40
N GLY A 337 21.46 -14.07 -13.43
CA GLY A 337 20.59 -14.74 -14.41
C GLY A 337 21.34 -15.78 -15.23
N GLU A 338 22.58 -15.50 -15.62
CA GLU A 338 23.44 -16.48 -16.29
C GLU A 338 23.83 -17.65 -15.36
N GLN A 339 24.18 -17.35 -14.12
CA GLN A 339 24.43 -18.39 -13.10
C GLN A 339 23.21 -19.28 -12.88
N MET A 340 21.99 -18.72 -12.91
CA MET A 340 20.75 -19.49 -12.83
C MET A 340 20.69 -20.55 -13.94
N VAL A 341 20.99 -20.16 -15.18
CA VAL A 341 20.99 -21.07 -16.33
C VAL A 341 22.10 -22.10 -16.20
N ASN A 342 23.32 -21.70 -15.79
CA ASN A 342 24.46 -22.60 -15.59
C ASN A 342 24.19 -23.64 -14.50
N ASN A 343 23.36 -23.33 -13.52
CA ASN A 343 22.91 -24.27 -12.50
C ASN A 343 21.67 -25.11 -12.93
N GLY A 344 21.35 -25.10 -14.22
CA GLY A 344 20.28 -25.92 -14.81
C GLY A 344 18.86 -25.37 -14.56
N VAL A 345 18.72 -24.13 -14.10
CA VAL A 345 17.40 -23.52 -13.87
C VAL A 345 17.04 -22.63 -15.06
N VAL A 346 16.02 -23.01 -15.79
CA VAL A 346 15.53 -22.25 -16.96
C VAL A 346 14.83 -20.96 -16.51
N HIS A 347 15.04 -19.87 -17.23
CA HIS A 347 14.29 -18.63 -17.02
C HIS A 347 12.80 -18.88 -17.20
N THR A 348 11.99 -18.34 -16.32
CA THR A 348 10.53 -18.34 -16.39
C THR A 348 10.00 -16.99 -16.89
N VAL A 349 8.71 -16.91 -17.23
CA VAL A 349 8.04 -15.62 -17.54
C VAL A 349 8.28 -14.61 -16.43
N ALA A 350 8.18 -15.04 -15.16
CA ALA A 350 8.45 -14.18 -13.99
C ALA A 350 9.91 -13.69 -13.94
N THR A 351 10.88 -14.50 -14.38
CA THR A 351 12.29 -14.09 -14.46
C THR A 351 12.47 -12.99 -15.50
N TYR A 352 11.90 -13.16 -16.70
CA TYR A 352 11.93 -12.12 -17.73
C TYR A 352 11.22 -10.85 -17.30
N ASN A 353 10.06 -10.95 -16.64
CA ASN A 353 9.36 -9.79 -16.07
C ASN A 353 10.23 -9.06 -15.04
N THR A 354 11.00 -9.79 -14.23
CA THR A 354 11.94 -9.20 -13.26
C THR A 354 13.08 -8.45 -13.96
N PHE A 355 13.66 -9.03 -15.02
CA PHE A 355 14.69 -8.36 -15.83
C PHE A 355 14.15 -7.11 -16.51
N MET A 356 13.02 -7.21 -17.20
CA MET A 356 12.40 -6.07 -17.88
C MET A 356 12.10 -4.94 -16.89
N TYR A 357 11.47 -5.24 -15.75
CA TYR A 357 11.19 -4.24 -14.72
C TYR A 357 12.47 -3.60 -14.20
N GLY A 358 13.50 -4.40 -13.91
CA GLY A 358 14.77 -3.92 -13.40
C GLY A 358 15.49 -2.99 -14.37
N LEU A 359 15.61 -3.40 -15.63
CA LEU A 359 16.24 -2.62 -16.69
C LEU A 359 15.51 -1.30 -16.96
N CYS A 360 14.18 -1.37 -17.07
CA CYS A 360 13.34 -0.20 -17.28
C CYS A 360 13.49 0.83 -16.13
N ARG A 361 13.56 0.38 -14.88
CA ARG A 361 13.73 1.26 -13.71
C ARG A 361 14.99 2.12 -13.80
N TRP A 362 16.03 1.63 -14.46
CA TRP A 362 17.30 2.32 -14.65
C TRP A 362 17.43 2.98 -16.03
N GLY A 363 16.31 3.17 -16.74
CA GLY A 363 16.27 3.86 -18.03
C GLY A 363 16.77 3.04 -19.23
N ARG A 364 17.09 1.74 -19.04
CA ARG A 364 17.56 0.86 -20.10
C ARG A 364 16.39 0.15 -20.80
N LEU A 365 15.54 0.96 -21.43
CA LEU A 365 14.28 0.46 -22.02
C LEU A 365 14.53 -0.43 -23.26
N ASP A 366 15.57 -0.11 -24.05
CA ASP A 366 15.91 -0.90 -25.24
C ASP A 366 16.35 -2.32 -24.85
N ASP A 367 17.14 -2.45 -23.79
CA ASP A 367 17.54 -3.76 -23.26
C ASP A 367 16.34 -4.52 -22.71
N ALA A 368 15.40 -3.83 -22.05
CA ALA A 368 14.17 -4.46 -21.59
C ALA A 368 13.33 -4.97 -22.76
N ARG A 369 13.26 -4.20 -23.87
CA ARG A 369 12.60 -4.64 -25.09
C ARG A 369 13.32 -5.83 -25.73
N GLN A 370 14.65 -5.85 -25.67
CA GLN A 370 15.43 -7.00 -26.12
C GLN A 370 15.11 -8.26 -25.30
N GLN A 371 15.02 -8.15 -23.96
CA GLN A 371 14.63 -9.28 -23.10
C GLN A 371 13.22 -9.80 -23.45
N PHE A 372 12.29 -8.91 -23.75
CA PHE A 372 10.97 -9.30 -24.23
C PHE A 372 11.03 -10.05 -25.57
N ASN A 373 11.83 -9.59 -26.51
CA ASN A 373 12.02 -10.23 -27.80
C ASN A 373 12.72 -11.60 -27.64
N ASP A 374 13.69 -11.73 -26.74
CA ASP A 374 14.38 -12.98 -26.46
C ASP A 374 13.45 -14.02 -25.80
N MET A 375 12.52 -13.56 -24.96
CA MET A 375 11.45 -14.39 -24.43
C MET A 375 10.59 -14.97 -25.57
N LEU A 376 10.22 -14.16 -26.56
CA LEU A 376 9.45 -14.60 -27.73
C LEU A 376 10.25 -15.58 -28.61
N LYS A 377 11.55 -15.31 -28.86
CA LYS A 377 12.42 -16.22 -29.61
C LYS A 377 12.55 -17.61 -28.97
N ARG A 378 12.45 -17.68 -27.65
CA ARG A 378 12.43 -18.95 -26.89
C ARG A 378 11.06 -19.61 -26.82
N ASN A 379 10.09 -19.18 -27.63
CA ASN A 379 8.72 -19.66 -27.66
C ASN A 379 7.99 -19.55 -26.30
N MET A 380 8.39 -18.62 -25.44
CA MET A 380 7.69 -18.35 -24.21
C MET A 380 6.57 -17.33 -24.48
N ILE A 381 5.39 -17.62 -23.98
CA ILE A 381 4.22 -16.76 -24.16
C ILE A 381 4.26 -15.65 -23.08
N PRO A 382 4.42 -14.36 -23.47
CA PRO A 382 4.31 -13.25 -22.52
C PRO A 382 2.93 -13.21 -21.88
N ASP A 383 2.89 -12.87 -20.60
CA ASP A 383 1.65 -12.65 -19.88
C ASP A 383 1.25 -11.15 -19.86
N VAL A 384 0.10 -10.85 -19.29
CA VAL A 384 -0.39 -9.46 -19.15
C VAL A 384 0.61 -8.59 -18.36
N VAL A 385 1.35 -9.18 -17.40
CA VAL A 385 2.35 -8.47 -16.61
C VAL A 385 3.54 -8.04 -17.47
N SER A 386 3.99 -8.91 -18.42
CA SER A 386 5.06 -8.59 -19.36
C SER A 386 4.74 -7.35 -20.19
N TYR A 387 3.53 -7.31 -20.75
CA TYR A 387 3.04 -6.16 -21.53
C TYR A 387 2.86 -4.92 -20.65
N ASN A 388 2.19 -5.04 -19.50
CA ASN A 388 1.96 -3.92 -18.59
C ASN A 388 3.27 -3.28 -18.11
N THR A 389 4.32 -4.08 -17.91
CA THR A 389 5.65 -3.55 -17.54
C THR A 389 6.19 -2.64 -18.62
N LEU A 390 6.21 -3.06 -19.88
CA LEU A 390 6.72 -2.24 -20.99
C LEU A 390 5.79 -1.04 -21.26
N ILE A 391 4.46 -1.23 -21.30
CA ILE A 391 3.48 -0.16 -21.47
C ILE A 391 3.69 0.94 -20.43
N TYR A 392 3.86 0.55 -19.15
CA TYR A 392 4.09 1.50 -18.05
C TYR A 392 5.31 2.38 -18.29
N TRP A 393 6.44 1.78 -18.69
CA TRP A 393 7.67 2.53 -18.87
C TRP A 393 7.67 3.37 -20.15
N TYR A 394 7.06 2.90 -21.25
CA TYR A 394 6.85 3.73 -22.44
C TYR A 394 5.94 4.93 -22.15
N CYS A 395 4.87 4.74 -21.39
CA CYS A 395 4.01 5.85 -20.91
C CYS A 395 4.81 6.83 -20.04
N ARG A 396 5.73 6.32 -19.22
CA ARG A 396 6.51 7.14 -18.29
C ARG A 396 7.53 8.05 -18.97
N ILE A 397 8.14 7.61 -20.07
CA ILE A 397 9.04 8.42 -20.90
C ILE A 397 8.29 9.27 -21.94
N GLY A 398 6.96 9.19 -21.98
CA GLY A 398 6.15 9.95 -22.93
C GLY A 398 6.00 9.33 -24.32
N ASN A 399 6.55 8.15 -24.57
CA ASN A 399 6.39 7.45 -25.85
C ASN A 399 5.08 6.66 -25.88
N ILE A 400 3.99 7.42 -25.97
CA ILE A 400 2.63 6.86 -25.95
C ILE A 400 2.36 5.97 -27.17
N TRP A 401 3.00 6.24 -28.30
CA TRP A 401 2.85 5.44 -29.53
C TRP A 401 3.25 3.97 -29.32
N GLU A 402 4.45 3.73 -28.81
CA GLU A 402 4.93 2.37 -28.50
C GLU A 402 4.07 1.68 -27.44
N ALA A 403 3.57 2.43 -26.46
CA ALA A 403 2.66 1.88 -25.44
C ALA A 403 1.35 1.37 -26.08
N PHE A 404 0.77 2.10 -27.05
CA PHE A 404 -0.42 1.64 -27.77
C PHE A 404 -0.14 0.46 -28.71
N LEU A 405 1.02 0.42 -29.36
CA LEU A 405 1.40 -0.73 -30.18
C LEU A 405 1.46 -2.01 -29.34
N LEU A 406 2.04 -1.94 -28.13
CA LEU A 406 2.07 -3.06 -27.20
C LEU A 406 0.67 -3.44 -26.69
N PHE A 407 -0.18 -2.46 -26.45
CA PHE A 407 -1.57 -2.69 -26.07
C PHE A 407 -2.35 -3.42 -27.17
N ASP A 408 -2.18 -3.02 -28.42
CA ASP A 408 -2.80 -3.70 -29.58
C ASP A 408 -2.22 -5.10 -29.77
N GLU A 409 -0.89 -5.30 -29.60
CA GLU A 409 -0.26 -6.63 -29.65
C GLU A 409 -0.82 -7.55 -28.56
N LEU A 410 -0.98 -7.04 -27.31
CA LEU A 410 -1.60 -7.79 -26.21
C LEU A 410 -2.99 -8.30 -26.61
N ARG A 411 -3.82 -7.43 -27.23
CA ARG A 411 -5.17 -7.79 -27.69
C ARG A 411 -5.15 -8.79 -28.85
N CYS A 412 -4.24 -8.60 -29.82
CA CYS A 412 -4.07 -9.51 -30.95
C CYS A 412 -3.71 -10.94 -30.48
N ARG A 413 -2.96 -11.05 -29.37
CA ARG A 413 -2.64 -12.34 -28.74
C ARG A 413 -3.78 -12.90 -27.86
N ARG A 414 -4.97 -12.30 -27.89
CA ARG A 414 -6.15 -12.68 -27.11
C ARG A 414 -5.94 -12.63 -25.59
N LEU A 415 -4.98 -11.86 -25.12
CA LEU A 415 -4.84 -11.54 -23.70
C LEU A 415 -5.88 -10.48 -23.34
N VAL A 416 -6.53 -10.65 -22.20
CA VAL A 416 -7.55 -9.71 -21.72
C VAL A 416 -6.85 -8.57 -20.97
N PRO A 417 -6.97 -7.31 -21.46
CA PRO A 417 -6.47 -6.16 -20.72
C PRO A 417 -7.14 -6.08 -19.34
N THR A 418 -6.40 -5.65 -18.33
CA THR A 418 -6.88 -5.50 -16.96
C THR A 418 -7.12 -4.04 -16.62
N VAL A 419 -7.74 -3.77 -15.46
CA VAL A 419 -7.83 -2.40 -14.91
C VAL A 419 -6.46 -1.74 -14.90
N VAL A 420 -5.40 -2.47 -14.50
CA VAL A 420 -4.02 -1.97 -14.48
C VAL A 420 -3.53 -1.55 -15.86
N THR A 421 -3.85 -2.32 -16.92
CA THR A 421 -3.46 -1.99 -18.29
C THR A 421 -4.05 -0.65 -18.74
N TYR A 422 -5.37 -0.47 -18.52
CA TYR A 422 -6.06 0.77 -18.86
C TYR A 422 -5.59 1.95 -18.03
N SER A 423 -5.48 1.78 -16.69
CA SER A 423 -5.03 2.85 -15.79
C SER A 423 -3.62 3.33 -16.12
N THR A 424 -2.74 2.41 -16.56
CA THR A 424 -1.39 2.75 -16.97
C THR A 424 -1.37 3.61 -18.25
N LEU A 425 -2.18 3.27 -19.25
CA LEU A 425 -2.31 4.06 -20.48
C LEU A 425 -2.95 5.42 -20.19
N ILE A 426 -3.97 5.46 -19.33
CA ILE A 426 -4.63 6.70 -18.90
C ILE A 426 -3.63 7.61 -18.17
N ASP A 427 -2.79 7.07 -17.25
CA ASP A 427 -1.73 7.86 -16.59
C ASP A 427 -0.73 8.43 -17.61
N GLY A 428 -0.31 7.61 -18.60
CA GLY A 428 0.55 8.05 -19.67
C GLY A 428 -0.04 9.21 -20.47
N LEU A 429 -1.30 9.11 -20.87
CA LEU A 429 -2.01 10.15 -21.59
C LEU A 429 -2.17 11.43 -20.77
N CYS A 430 -2.52 11.31 -19.49
CA CYS A 430 -2.59 12.45 -18.56
C CYS A 430 -1.23 13.16 -18.40
N ARG A 431 -0.12 12.42 -18.46
CA ARG A 431 1.25 12.99 -18.38
C ARG A 431 1.63 13.77 -19.62
N VAL A 432 1.23 13.31 -20.80
CA VAL A 432 1.48 13.99 -22.08
C VAL A 432 0.48 15.14 -22.32
N GLY A 433 -0.60 15.18 -21.53
CA GLY A 433 -1.59 16.25 -21.60
C GLY A 433 -2.80 15.95 -22.48
N ASP A 434 -2.96 14.72 -22.96
CA ASP A 434 -4.10 14.31 -23.79
C ASP A 434 -5.23 13.76 -22.91
N LEU A 435 -5.98 14.67 -22.28
CA LEU A 435 -7.07 14.31 -21.38
C LEU A 435 -8.29 13.75 -22.12
N ASP A 436 -8.51 14.19 -23.37
CA ASP A 436 -9.67 13.76 -24.15
C ASP A 436 -9.54 12.29 -24.54
N LEU A 437 -8.34 11.87 -24.96
CA LEU A 437 -8.07 10.47 -25.25
C LEU A 437 -8.05 9.62 -23.95
N ALA A 438 -7.59 10.17 -22.83
CA ALA A 438 -7.64 9.49 -21.54
C ALA A 438 -9.09 9.20 -21.09
N ARG A 439 -10.02 10.15 -21.26
CA ARG A 439 -11.44 9.96 -21.01
C ARG A 439 -12.08 8.95 -21.96
N TYR A 440 -11.79 9.07 -23.25
CA TYR A 440 -12.25 8.11 -24.25
C TYR A 440 -11.81 6.68 -23.89
N LEU A 441 -10.57 6.51 -23.40
CA LEU A 441 -10.06 5.21 -23.00
C LEU A 441 -10.77 4.67 -21.73
N LYS A 442 -11.14 5.55 -20.78
CA LYS A 442 -11.98 5.20 -19.63
C LYS A 442 -13.36 4.70 -20.11
N ASP A 443 -14.00 5.39 -21.04
CA ASP A 443 -15.30 4.99 -21.56
C ASP A 443 -15.22 3.68 -22.35
N THR A 444 -14.14 3.47 -23.10
CA THR A 444 -13.84 2.20 -23.80
C THR A 444 -13.67 1.05 -22.81
N MET A 445 -12.98 1.26 -21.69
CA MET A 445 -12.82 0.29 -20.62
C MET A 445 -14.18 -0.16 -20.06
N ILE A 446 -15.10 0.78 -19.82
CA ILE A 446 -16.46 0.49 -19.33
C ILE A 446 -17.26 -0.32 -20.38
N THR A 447 -17.20 0.05 -21.66
CA THR A 447 -17.90 -0.68 -22.73
C THR A 447 -17.42 -2.12 -22.88
N GLN A 448 -16.19 -2.41 -22.49
CA GLN A 448 -15.63 -3.76 -22.47
C GLN A 448 -15.95 -4.55 -21.16
N GLY A 449 -16.75 -3.98 -20.27
CA GLY A 449 -17.13 -4.60 -19.02
C GLY A 449 -16.05 -4.56 -17.93
N ILE A 450 -15.01 -3.73 -18.12
CA ILE A 450 -13.95 -3.50 -17.14
C ILE A 450 -14.25 -2.16 -16.46
N PHE A 451 -14.63 -2.19 -15.18
CA PHE A 451 -15.02 -0.97 -14.47
C PHE A 451 -13.79 -0.25 -13.90
N PRO A 452 -13.69 1.09 -14.08
CA PRO A 452 -12.66 1.91 -13.43
C PRO A 452 -12.76 1.79 -11.92
N ASP A 453 -11.62 1.70 -11.27
CA ASP A 453 -11.49 1.72 -9.79
C ASP A 453 -11.18 3.13 -9.28
N VAL A 454 -11.09 3.28 -7.95
CA VAL A 454 -10.73 4.56 -7.30
C VAL A 454 -9.41 5.10 -7.83
N TYR A 455 -8.44 4.21 -8.09
CA TYR A 455 -7.13 4.61 -8.61
C TYR A 455 -7.21 5.20 -10.02
N THR A 456 -8.00 4.61 -10.92
CA THR A 456 -8.22 5.11 -12.29
C THR A 456 -8.84 6.51 -12.28
N TYR A 457 -9.89 6.72 -11.47
CA TYR A 457 -10.49 8.06 -11.31
C TYR A 457 -9.50 9.06 -10.72
N THR A 458 -8.70 8.66 -9.73
CA THR A 458 -7.71 9.54 -9.11
C THR A 458 -6.63 9.99 -10.10
N ILE A 459 -6.20 9.12 -11.02
CA ILE A 459 -5.27 9.49 -12.10
C ILE A 459 -5.89 10.56 -13.01
N LEU A 460 -7.14 10.37 -13.44
CA LEU A 460 -7.85 11.31 -14.29
C LEU A 460 -8.07 12.67 -13.60
N VAL A 461 -8.45 12.67 -12.33
CA VAL A 461 -8.58 13.87 -11.50
C VAL A 461 -7.24 14.60 -11.39
N ASN A 462 -6.16 13.89 -11.07
CA ASN A 462 -4.82 14.48 -10.99
C ASN A 462 -4.34 15.06 -12.34
N GLY A 463 -4.59 14.32 -13.44
CA GLY A 463 -4.30 14.79 -14.79
C GLY A 463 -5.05 16.07 -15.15
N SER A 464 -6.35 16.12 -14.80
CA SER A 464 -7.20 17.29 -15.03
C SER A 464 -6.70 18.52 -14.26
N TYR A 465 -6.31 18.37 -12.97
CA TYR A 465 -5.72 19.46 -12.20
C TYR A 465 -4.38 19.94 -12.75
N LYS A 466 -3.51 19.04 -13.21
CA LYS A 466 -2.21 19.43 -13.80
C LYS A 466 -2.37 20.25 -15.07
N LEU A 467 -3.43 20.02 -15.83
CA LEU A 467 -3.76 20.78 -17.03
C LEU A 467 -4.61 22.03 -16.74
N GLY A 468 -4.89 22.33 -15.48
CA GLY A 468 -5.70 23.47 -15.07
C GLY A 468 -7.20 23.33 -15.32
N ASN A 469 -7.68 22.14 -15.69
CA ASN A 469 -9.09 21.89 -15.97
C ASN A 469 -9.84 21.50 -14.69
N LEU A 470 -10.20 22.51 -13.89
CA LEU A 470 -10.85 22.33 -12.58
C LEU A 470 -12.23 21.70 -12.67
N SER A 471 -13.04 22.11 -13.68
CA SER A 471 -14.39 21.55 -13.85
C SER A 471 -14.31 20.04 -14.11
N ALA A 472 -13.44 19.65 -15.05
CA ALA A 472 -13.24 18.25 -15.36
C ALA A 472 -12.77 17.40 -14.17
N ALA A 473 -11.88 17.95 -13.34
CA ALA A 473 -11.42 17.25 -12.14
C ALA A 473 -12.55 17.02 -11.14
N ARG A 474 -13.38 18.04 -10.92
CA ARG A 474 -14.55 17.97 -10.04
C ARG A 474 -15.62 17.00 -10.55
N ASP A 475 -15.90 17.04 -11.86
CA ASP A 475 -16.88 16.16 -12.49
C ASP A 475 -16.46 14.69 -12.37
N LEU A 476 -15.20 14.37 -12.62
CA LEU A 476 -14.64 13.02 -12.48
C LEU A 476 -14.67 12.51 -11.04
N PHE A 477 -14.40 13.38 -10.07
CA PHE A 477 -14.50 13.01 -8.65
C PHE A 477 -15.96 12.75 -8.25
N ASN A 478 -16.90 13.57 -8.72
CA ASN A 478 -18.34 13.36 -8.49
C ASN A 478 -18.83 12.10 -9.20
N GLU A 479 -18.38 11.83 -10.44
CA GLU A 479 -18.70 10.59 -11.17
C GLU A 479 -18.25 9.34 -10.40
N MET A 480 -17.05 9.37 -9.80
CA MET A 480 -16.56 8.30 -8.92
C MET A 480 -17.51 8.03 -7.76
N LEU A 481 -18.01 9.10 -7.09
CA LEU A 481 -18.98 8.98 -5.99
C LEU A 481 -20.33 8.43 -6.46
N HIS A 482 -20.83 8.89 -7.63
CA HIS A 482 -22.11 8.42 -8.19
C HIS A 482 -22.05 6.94 -8.58
N ASN A 483 -20.89 6.45 -8.97
CA ASN A 483 -20.67 5.03 -9.26
C ASN A 483 -20.53 4.16 -8.00
N GLY A 484 -20.74 4.74 -6.81
CA GLY A 484 -20.70 4.04 -5.53
C GLY A 484 -19.29 3.67 -5.08
N LEU A 485 -18.24 4.27 -5.67
CA LEU A 485 -16.88 4.08 -5.24
C LEU A 485 -16.57 5.01 -4.06
N GLU A 486 -16.05 4.44 -2.98
CA GLU A 486 -15.61 5.22 -1.82
C GLU A 486 -14.20 5.75 -2.06
N PRO A 487 -14.00 7.09 -2.10
CA PRO A 487 -12.66 7.67 -2.24
C PRO A 487 -11.76 7.23 -1.09
N ASP A 488 -10.56 6.81 -1.41
CA ASP A 488 -9.52 6.53 -0.45
C ASP A 488 -8.78 7.81 -0.03
N ARG A 489 -7.85 7.67 0.91
CA ARG A 489 -7.03 8.79 1.37
C ARG A 489 -6.28 9.49 0.23
N PHE A 490 -5.79 8.72 -0.74
CA PHE A 490 -5.03 9.26 -1.87
C PHE A 490 -5.91 10.09 -2.82
N ALA A 491 -7.15 9.68 -3.05
CA ALA A 491 -8.12 10.43 -3.85
C ALA A 491 -8.46 11.78 -3.19
N TYR A 492 -8.72 11.79 -1.87
CA TYR A 492 -8.95 13.04 -1.13
C TYR A 492 -7.72 13.95 -1.15
N THR A 493 -6.52 13.40 -0.92
CA THR A 493 -5.26 14.16 -0.96
C THR A 493 -5.06 14.82 -2.32
N THR A 494 -5.33 14.09 -3.41
CA THR A 494 -5.24 14.61 -4.78
C THR A 494 -6.20 15.77 -5.00
N GLN A 495 -7.42 15.66 -4.50
CA GLN A 495 -8.44 16.70 -4.59
C GLN A 495 -8.03 17.95 -3.80
N VAL A 496 -7.59 17.78 -2.54
CA VAL A 496 -7.11 18.88 -1.68
C VAL A 496 -5.93 19.62 -2.33
N VAL A 497 -4.93 18.86 -2.81
CA VAL A 497 -3.74 19.44 -3.48
C VAL A 497 -4.15 20.21 -4.74
N GLY A 498 -5.06 19.65 -5.54
CA GLY A 498 -5.53 20.28 -6.77
C GLY A 498 -6.27 21.59 -6.51
N GLU A 499 -7.21 21.59 -5.56
CA GLU A 499 -7.98 22.77 -5.18
C GLU A 499 -7.10 23.87 -4.58
N LEU A 500 -6.11 23.53 -3.74
CA LEU A 500 -5.17 24.51 -3.16
C LEU A 500 -4.23 25.13 -4.19
N LYS A 501 -3.88 24.38 -5.26
CA LYS A 501 -2.96 24.89 -6.29
C LYS A 501 -3.63 25.74 -7.34
N HIS A 502 -4.83 25.37 -7.76
CA HIS A 502 -5.46 25.89 -8.96
C HIS A 502 -6.92 26.29 -8.78
N GLY A 503 -7.54 25.96 -7.65
CA GLY A 503 -8.97 26.09 -7.43
C GLY A 503 -9.34 26.97 -6.23
N ASP A 504 -10.30 26.47 -5.47
CA ASP A 504 -10.90 27.15 -4.31
C ASP A 504 -10.38 26.55 -2.99
N PRO A 505 -9.62 27.33 -2.17
CA PRO A 505 -9.16 26.88 -0.86
C PRO A 505 -10.29 26.46 0.09
N ALA A 506 -11.44 27.15 0.06
CA ALA A 506 -12.58 26.82 0.92
C ALA A 506 -13.09 25.39 0.62
N ARG A 507 -13.04 24.99 -0.65
CA ARG A 507 -13.39 23.63 -1.06
C ARG A 507 -12.35 22.60 -0.59
N ALA A 508 -11.06 22.95 -0.58
CA ALA A 508 -10.02 22.06 -0.05
C ALA A 508 -10.23 21.76 1.45
N PHE A 509 -10.59 22.77 2.23
CA PHE A 509 -10.93 22.59 3.66
C PHE A 509 -12.21 21.76 3.85
N SER A 510 -13.24 22.01 3.04
CA SER A 510 -14.47 21.18 3.04
C SER A 510 -14.17 19.70 2.70
N MET A 511 -13.19 19.41 1.83
CA MET A 511 -12.78 18.04 1.54
C MET A 511 -12.05 17.39 2.72
N GLU A 512 -11.22 18.15 3.49
CA GLU A 512 -10.62 17.67 4.73
C GLU A 512 -11.70 17.29 5.75
N GLU A 513 -12.72 18.13 5.94
CA GLU A 513 -13.85 17.83 6.85
C GLU A 513 -14.61 16.58 6.44
N GLN A 514 -14.90 16.42 5.15
CA GLN A 514 -15.55 15.21 4.61
C GLN A 514 -14.71 13.95 4.83
N MET A 515 -13.39 14.05 4.68
CA MET A 515 -12.46 12.96 4.92
C MET A 515 -12.48 12.54 6.40
N VAL A 516 -12.46 13.49 7.31
CA VAL A 516 -12.55 13.24 8.76
C VAL A 516 -13.90 12.60 9.12
N ALA A 517 -15.00 13.08 8.54
CA ALA A 517 -16.33 12.56 8.75
C ALA A 517 -16.49 11.08 8.30
N LYS A 518 -15.65 10.64 7.35
CA LYS A 518 -15.58 9.25 6.87
C LYS A 518 -14.56 8.38 7.62
N GLU A 519 -14.10 8.81 8.78
CA GLU A 519 -13.09 8.11 9.59
C GLU A 519 -11.74 7.90 8.86
N LEU A 520 -11.43 8.75 7.88
CA LEU A 520 -10.17 8.80 7.17
C LEU A 520 -9.35 10.01 7.67
N PRO A 521 -8.57 9.89 8.77
CA PRO A 521 -7.85 11.04 9.28
C PRO A 521 -6.80 11.54 8.26
N PRO A 522 -6.66 12.89 8.10
CA PRO A 522 -5.63 13.48 7.27
C PRO A 522 -4.25 12.98 7.69
N ASP A 523 -3.41 12.72 6.71
CA ASP A 523 -2.04 12.26 6.92
C ASP A 523 -1.03 13.42 6.90
N LEU A 524 0.23 13.08 7.10
CA LEU A 524 1.34 14.03 7.05
C LEU A 524 1.40 14.81 5.73
N ILE A 525 1.03 14.17 4.60
CA ILE A 525 1.09 14.78 3.27
C ILE A 525 0.09 15.93 3.16
N ILE A 526 -1.15 15.72 3.61
CA ILE A 526 -2.21 16.72 3.59
C ILE A 526 -1.80 17.93 4.44
N TYR A 527 -1.33 17.69 5.67
CA TYR A 527 -0.87 18.78 6.54
C TYR A 527 0.32 19.54 5.94
N ASN A 528 1.29 18.85 5.34
CA ASN A 528 2.41 19.50 4.65
C ASN A 528 1.94 20.40 3.50
N VAL A 529 0.90 19.99 2.77
CA VAL A 529 0.30 20.81 1.70
C VAL A 529 -0.38 22.05 2.27
N PHE A 530 -1.14 21.93 3.37
CA PHE A 530 -1.75 23.09 4.04
C PHE A 530 -0.69 24.04 4.62
N VAL A 531 0.34 23.52 5.28
CA VAL A 531 1.48 24.32 5.78
C VAL A 531 2.16 25.07 4.64
N HIS A 532 2.39 24.40 3.50
CA HIS A 532 2.96 25.03 2.31
C HIS A 532 2.06 26.13 1.75
N TRP A 533 0.75 25.91 1.70
CA TRP A 533 -0.22 26.88 1.21
C TRP A 533 -0.28 28.13 2.10
N HIS A 534 -0.43 27.99 3.44
CA HIS A 534 -0.41 29.11 4.38
C HIS A 534 0.94 29.85 4.35
N SER A 535 2.04 29.12 4.19
CA SER A 535 3.37 29.69 4.05
C SER A 535 3.47 30.60 2.82
N LYS A 536 2.89 30.22 1.69
CA LYS A 536 2.82 31.07 0.48
C LYS A 536 1.97 32.33 0.67
N LEU A 537 0.90 32.23 1.43
CA LEU A 537 0.04 33.37 1.77
C LEU A 537 0.66 34.27 2.84
N ARG A 538 1.86 33.96 3.35
CA ARG A 538 2.54 34.64 4.46
C ARG A 538 1.78 34.59 5.78
N ASP A 539 0.87 33.65 5.93
CA ASP A 539 0.14 33.39 7.19
C ASP A 539 0.91 32.38 8.05
N PHE A 540 2.02 32.86 8.62
CA PHE A 540 2.90 32.03 9.44
C PHE A 540 2.26 31.58 10.75
N LYS A 541 1.28 32.34 11.24
CA LYS A 541 0.56 31.98 12.47
C LYS A 541 -0.21 30.70 12.27
N GLU A 542 -0.95 30.59 11.13
CA GLU A 542 -1.72 29.43 10.84
C GLU A 542 -0.83 28.24 10.44
N ALA A 543 0.25 28.47 9.70
CA ALA A 543 1.23 27.42 9.41
C ALA A 543 1.82 26.80 10.70
N CYS A 544 2.13 27.61 11.72
CA CYS A 544 2.59 27.11 13.02
C CYS A 544 1.46 26.43 13.82
N ASN A 545 0.24 26.93 13.76
CA ASN A 545 -0.92 26.29 14.39
C ASN A 545 -1.15 24.89 13.84
N LEU A 546 -1.03 24.72 12.51
CA LEU A 546 -1.11 23.41 11.85
C LEU A 546 0.00 22.45 12.33
N LEU A 547 1.23 22.96 12.51
CA LEU A 547 2.33 22.17 13.09
C LEU A 547 1.96 21.67 14.51
N HIS A 548 1.41 22.54 15.35
CA HIS A 548 0.97 22.17 16.70
C HIS A 548 -0.22 21.20 16.66
N LYS A 549 -1.17 21.41 15.73
CA LYS A 549 -2.31 20.49 15.51
C LYS A 549 -1.81 19.10 15.13
N MET A 550 -0.84 18.98 14.20
CA MET A 550 -0.23 17.70 13.83
C MET A 550 0.30 16.96 15.06
N ILE A 551 1.05 17.65 15.89
CA ILE A 551 1.66 17.07 17.11
C ILE A 551 0.56 16.62 18.09
N SER A 552 -0.48 17.43 18.28
CA SER A 552 -1.59 17.12 19.21
C SER A 552 -2.40 15.89 18.84
N ILE A 553 -2.50 15.57 17.55
CA ILE A 553 -3.18 14.36 17.04
C ILE A 553 -2.24 13.15 16.91
N GLY A 554 -0.98 13.28 17.38
CA GLY A 554 0.00 12.19 17.37
C GLY A 554 0.74 11.99 16.03
N LEU A 555 0.59 12.91 15.07
CA LEU A 555 1.40 12.91 13.84
C LEU A 555 2.76 13.53 14.17
N ILE A 556 3.83 12.83 13.78
CA ILE A 556 5.20 13.34 13.97
C ILE A 556 5.56 14.13 12.70
N PRO A 557 5.76 15.49 12.81
CA PRO A 557 6.23 16.30 11.70
C PRO A 557 7.57 15.80 11.19
N ASP A 558 7.73 15.76 9.87
CA ASP A 558 8.95 15.31 9.23
C ASP A 558 9.88 16.48 8.82
N HIS A 559 11.02 16.14 8.23
CA HIS A 559 11.95 17.13 7.71
C HIS A 559 11.35 18.02 6.62
N VAL A 560 10.32 17.58 5.89
CA VAL A 560 9.64 18.36 4.85
C VAL A 560 8.81 19.47 5.49
N THR A 561 8.06 19.15 6.56
CA THR A 561 7.25 20.12 7.32
C THR A 561 8.12 21.28 7.83
N TYR A 562 9.22 20.95 8.53
CA TYR A 562 10.14 21.98 9.06
C TYR A 562 10.81 22.76 7.95
N THR A 563 11.29 22.10 6.88
CA THR A 563 11.95 22.75 5.74
C THR A 563 11.01 23.75 5.06
N THR A 564 9.73 23.44 4.92
CA THR A 564 8.72 24.34 4.33
C THR A 564 8.52 25.59 5.18
N ILE A 565 8.42 25.44 6.49
CA ILE A 565 8.26 26.58 7.42
C ILE A 565 9.52 27.43 7.46
N ILE A 566 10.71 26.82 7.51
CA ILE A 566 12.01 27.51 7.46
C ILE A 566 12.11 28.33 6.17
N HIS A 567 11.79 27.74 5.02
CA HIS A 567 11.80 28.42 3.73
C HIS A 567 10.89 29.66 3.73
N ALA A 568 9.67 29.49 4.21
CA ALA A 568 8.72 30.59 4.29
C ALA A 568 9.20 31.75 5.18
N TYR A 569 9.81 31.46 6.33
CA TYR A 569 10.39 32.49 7.18
C TYR A 569 11.58 33.19 6.51
N LEU A 570 12.44 32.47 5.79
CA LEU A 570 13.61 33.06 5.11
C LEU A 570 13.20 33.93 3.93
N GLU A 571 12.24 33.54 3.12
CA GLU A 571 11.71 34.36 2.00
C GLU A 571 11.16 35.71 2.51
N ASN A 572 10.51 35.70 3.67
CA ASN A 572 9.93 36.89 4.25
C ASN A 572 10.89 37.67 5.20
N GLY A 573 12.15 37.25 5.25
CA GLY A 573 13.19 37.93 5.99
C GLY A 573 13.19 37.72 7.51
N HIS A 574 12.42 36.77 8.01
CA HIS A 574 12.36 36.39 9.43
C HIS A 574 13.47 35.42 9.83
N LEU A 575 14.73 35.83 9.62
CA LEU A 575 15.93 34.96 9.79
C LEU A 575 16.04 34.33 11.18
N ARG A 576 15.64 35.07 12.22
CA ARG A 576 15.69 34.56 13.60
C ARG A 576 14.74 33.40 13.82
N LYS A 577 13.49 33.52 13.35
CA LYS A 577 12.47 32.49 13.47
C LYS A 577 12.83 31.23 12.62
N ALA A 578 13.40 31.45 11.45
CA ALA A 578 13.89 30.34 10.62
C ALA A 578 14.94 29.50 11.35
N ARG A 579 15.87 30.19 12.09
CA ARG A 579 16.87 29.51 12.92
C ARG A 579 16.26 28.77 14.10
N GLU A 580 15.29 29.39 14.79
CA GLU A 580 14.56 28.72 15.87
C GLU A 580 13.89 27.42 15.41
N MET A 581 13.22 27.43 14.25
CA MET A 581 12.62 26.23 13.65
C MET A 581 13.65 25.18 13.26
N PHE A 582 14.82 25.61 12.75
CA PHE A 582 15.91 24.68 12.45
C PHE A 582 16.46 24.00 13.72
N HIS A 583 16.65 24.74 14.80
CA HIS A 583 17.07 24.17 16.09
C HIS A 583 16.00 23.25 16.69
N GLU A 584 14.73 23.59 16.55
CA GLU A 584 13.63 22.71 16.97
C GLU A 584 13.64 21.38 16.20
N MET A 585 13.83 21.44 14.88
CA MET A 585 13.99 20.25 14.02
C MET A 585 15.12 19.33 14.53
N LEU A 586 16.28 19.93 14.86
CA LEU A 586 17.43 19.18 15.39
C LEU A 586 17.14 18.59 16.78
N SER A 587 16.48 19.34 17.66
CA SER A 587 16.12 18.90 19.03
C SER A 587 15.19 17.70 19.03
N LYS A 588 14.38 17.54 17.97
CA LYS A 588 13.49 16.38 17.74
C LYS A 588 14.20 15.20 17.05
N GLY A 589 15.52 15.29 16.86
CA GLY A 589 16.31 14.22 16.24
C GLY A 589 16.14 14.08 14.72
N LEU A 590 15.53 15.07 14.06
CA LEU A 590 15.35 15.05 12.61
C LEU A 590 16.63 15.53 11.92
N SER A 591 17.15 14.69 11.00
CA SER A 591 18.35 15.03 10.21
C SER A 591 17.99 15.98 9.07
N PRO A 592 18.67 17.17 8.98
CA PRO A 592 18.44 18.08 7.87
C PRO A 592 18.86 17.47 6.53
N SER A 593 18.05 17.70 5.50
CA SER A 593 18.33 17.25 4.14
C SER A 593 19.20 18.25 3.37
N VAL A 594 19.72 17.86 2.20
CA VAL A 594 20.37 18.77 1.24
C VAL A 594 19.51 20.01 0.99
N VAL A 595 18.19 19.82 0.85
CA VAL A 595 17.23 20.89 0.58
C VAL A 595 17.16 21.88 1.77
N THR A 596 17.13 21.36 3.01
CA THR A 596 17.08 22.18 4.24
C THR A 596 18.30 23.09 4.32
N TYR A 597 19.50 22.53 4.14
CA TYR A 597 20.74 23.33 4.16
C TYR A 597 20.80 24.33 3.00
N THR A 598 20.42 23.92 1.79
CA THR A 598 20.41 24.80 0.62
C THR A 598 19.48 26.01 0.83
N ILE A 599 18.32 25.82 1.43
CA ILE A 599 17.37 26.89 1.73
C ILE A 599 17.95 27.84 2.80
N LEU A 600 18.58 27.30 3.85
CA LEU A 600 19.24 28.12 4.89
C LEU A 600 20.39 28.93 4.30
N ILE A 601 21.25 28.32 3.49
CA ILE A 601 22.35 28.97 2.80
C ILE A 601 21.83 30.07 1.89
N HIS A 602 20.86 29.76 1.02
CA HIS A 602 20.28 30.71 0.08
C HIS A 602 19.62 31.90 0.82
N GLY A 603 18.81 31.62 1.84
CA GLY A 603 18.09 32.67 2.57
C GLY A 603 19.02 33.64 3.31
N HIS A 604 20.08 33.15 3.93
CA HIS A 604 21.07 34.00 4.62
C HIS A 604 21.98 34.71 3.62
N ALA A 605 22.46 34.02 2.59
CA ALA A 605 23.32 34.59 1.55
C ALA A 605 22.59 35.70 0.76
N ALA A 606 21.31 35.50 0.40
CA ALA A 606 20.50 36.47 -0.33
C ALA A 606 20.28 37.80 0.46
N LYS A 607 20.36 37.72 1.78
CA LYS A 607 20.26 38.90 2.68
C LYS A 607 21.62 39.46 3.11
N GLY A 608 22.72 38.95 2.58
CA GLY A 608 24.09 39.39 2.85
C GLY A 608 24.75 38.84 4.11
N PHE A 609 24.09 37.91 4.83
CA PHE A 609 24.65 37.27 6.03
C PHE A 609 25.56 36.08 5.65
N LEU A 610 26.65 36.38 4.92
CA LEU A 610 27.54 35.36 4.39
C LEU A 610 28.19 34.47 5.46
N SER A 611 28.52 35.02 6.63
CA SER A 611 29.11 34.25 7.75
C SER A 611 28.21 33.06 8.16
N LEU A 612 26.90 33.28 8.23
CA LEU A 612 25.93 32.24 8.54
C LEU A 612 25.77 31.26 7.38
N ALA A 613 25.78 31.75 6.14
CA ALA A 613 25.74 30.88 4.97
C ALA A 613 26.95 29.95 4.90
N PHE A 614 28.15 30.45 5.16
CA PHE A 614 29.37 29.64 5.28
C PHE A 614 29.29 28.63 6.43
N MET A 615 28.79 29.04 7.58
CA MET A 615 28.61 28.14 8.72
C MET A 615 27.70 26.94 8.36
N TYR A 616 26.56 27.22 7.73
CA TYR A 616 25.66 26.13 7.30
C TYR A 616 26.24 25.26 6.19
N PHE A 617 27.05 25.85 5.30
CA PHE A 617 27.72 25.09 4.26
C PHE A 617 28.78 24.15 4.86
N SER A 618 29.57 24.63 5.84
CA SER A 618 30.54 23.79 6.57
C SER A 618 29.85 22.70 7.40
N GLU A 619 28.77 23.04 8.15
CA GLU A 619 28.00 22.09 8.93
C GLU A 619 27.41 20.98 8.06
N MET A 620 26.92 21.34 6.86
CA MET A 620 26.42 20.39 5.87
C MET A 620 27.49 19.35 5.48
N GLN A 621 28.71 19.81 5.22
CA GLN A 621 29.84 18.92 4.86
C GLN A 621 30.28 18.06 6.05
N GLU A 622 30.39 18.62 7.23
CA GLU A 622 30.77 17.91 8.47
C GLU A 622 29.78 16.78 8.81
N LYS A 623 28.49 16.99 8.55
CA LYS A 623 27.46 15.95 8.72
C LYS A 623 27.39 14.95 7.57
N GLY A 624 28.31 15.03 6.60
CA GLY A 624 28.37 14.11 5.46
C GLY A 624 27.27 14.33 4.39
N VAL A 625 26.52 15.43 4.49
CA VAL A 625 25.52 15.81 3.49
C VAL A 625 26.21 16.49 2.32
N GLN A 626 26.24 15.84 1.15
CA GLN A 626 26.98 16.35 -0.02
C GLN A 626 26.24 17.55 -0.65
N PRO A 627 26.91 18.71 -0.82
CA PRO A 627 26.34 19.84 -1.57
C PRO A 627 26.08 19.47 -3.03
N ASN A 628 25.00 19.95 -3.58
CA ASN A 628 24.64 19.80 -5.00
C ASN A 628 24.85 21.13 -5.77
N VAL A 629 24.58 21.10 -7.10
CA VAL A 629 24.66 22.29 -7.97
C VAL A 629 23.87 23.47 -7.41
N ILE A 630 22.69 23.22 -6.84
CA ILE A 630 21.82 24.29 -6.30
C ILE A 630 22.45 24.92 -5.06
N THR A 631 23.10 24.12 -4.21
CA THR A 631 23.80 24.60 -3.00
C THR A 631 24.97 25.50 -3.37
N TYR A 632 25.80 25.07 -4.35
CA TYR A 632 26.90 25.90 -4.85
C TYR A 632 26.39 27.19 -5.49
N ASN A 633 25.35 27.12 -6.32
CA ASN A 633 24.73 28.29 -6.93
C ASN A 633 24.17 29.28 -5.90
N ALA A 634 23.61 28.79 -4.79
CA ALA A 634 23.16 29.63 -3.70
C ALA A 634 24.31 30.42 -3.04
N MET A 635 25.48 29.77 -2.82
CA MET A 635 26.68 30.42 -2.30
C MET A 635 27.27 31.42 -3.31
N ILE A 636 27.42 31.02 -4.58
CA ILE A 636 27.95 31.89 -5.65
C ILE A 636 27.07 33.13 -5.79
N ASN A 637 25.75 32.98 -5.88
CA ASN A 637 24.80 34.09 -5.99
C ASN A 637 24.87 35.03 -4.76
N GLY A 638 24.98 34.48 -3.56
CA GLY A 638 25.14 35.28 -2.34
C GLY A 638 26.44 36.07 -2.30
N LEU A 639 27.55 35.47 -2.75
CA LEU A 639 28.86 36.14 -2.85
C LEU A 639 28.84 37.25 -3.92
N CYS A 640 28.21 37.02 -5.07
CA CYS A 640 28.00 38.00 -6.12
C CYS A 640 27.20 39.20 -5.59
N LYS A 641 26.07 38.99 -4.94
CA LYS A 641 25.25 40.10 -4.36
C LYS A 641 26.00 40.98 -3.37
N VAL A 642 27.01 40.46 -2.69
CA VAL A 642 27.87 41.23 -1.77
C VAL A 642 29.16 41.71 -2.44
N ARG A 643 29.24 41.57 -3.78
CA ARG A 643 30.40 41.95 -4.63
C ARG A 643 31.73 41.27 -4.29
N ARG A 644 31.68 40.03 -3.76
CA ARG A 644 32.85 39.21 -3.48
C ARG A 644 33.15 38.24 -4.62
N ILE A 645 33.32 38.77 -5.83
CA ILE A 645 33.42 38.00 -7.09
C ILE A 645 34.59 37.00 -7.05
N CYS A 646 35.76 37.39 -6.55
CA CYS A 646 36.90 36.47 -6.43
C CYS A 646 36.59 35.22 -5.58
N GLN A 647 35.74 35.34 -4.57
CA GLN A 647 35.32 34.19 -3.77
C GLN A 647 34.27 33.36 -4.50
N ALA A 648 33.38 33.98 -5.29
CA ALA A 648 32.41 33.31 -6.12
C ALA A 648 33.11 32.38 -7.15
N TYR A 649 34.17 32.86 -7.81
CA TYR A 649 34.98 32.06 -8.74
C TYR A 649 35.69 30.89 -8.02
N LYS A 650 36.14 31.07 -6.77
CA LYS A 650 36.72 29.94 -6.00
C LYS A 650 35.68 28.85 -5.75
N PHE A 651 34.43 29.22 -5.41
CA PHE A 651 33.34 28.27 -5.23
C PHE A 651 32.92 27.58 -6.55
N PHE A 652 33.00 28.32 -7.65
CA PHE A 652 32.74 27.75 -8.98
C PHE A 652 33.79 26.70 -9.35
N ALA A 653 35.07 27.03 -9.16
CA ALA A 653 36.17 26.10 -9.38
C ALA A 653 36.15 24.88 -8.43
N GLU A 654 35.79 25.11 -7.13
CA GLU A 654 35.65 24.02 -6.16
C GLU A 654 34.51 23.06 -6.57
N MET A 655 33.41 23.57 -7.10
CA MET A 655 32.29 22.77 -7.61
C MET A 655 32.76 21.82 -8.72
N GLU A 656 33.53 22.34 -9.69
CA GLU A 656 34.09 21.54 -10.78
C GLU A 656 35.10 20.50 -10.28
N ALA A 657 35.98 20.92 -9.37
CA ALA A 657 37.01 20.02 -8.79
C ALA A 657 36.36 18.83 -8.03
N LYS A 658 35.13 19.00 -7.50
CA LYS A 658 34.33 17.93 -6.88
C LYS A 658 33.52 17.12 -7.87
N GLY A 659 33.65 17.35 -9.17
CA GLY A 659 32.93 16.65 -10.22
C GLY A 659 31.44 17.06 -10.35
N ILE A 660 31.05 18.19 -9.76
CA ILE A 660 29.73 18.74 -9.89
C ILE A 660 29.71 19.69 -11.09
N LEU A 661 29.08 19.28 -12.20
CA LEU A 661 29.06 20.07 -13.43
C LEU A 661 28.21 21.32 -13.26
N PRO A 662 28.76 22.52 -13.62
CA PRO A 662 27.99 23.76 -13.68
C PRO A 662 26.82 23.64 -14.66
N ASN A 663 25.69 24.22 -14.31
CA ASN A 663 24.54 24.30 -15.19
C ASN A 663 24.34 25.72 -15.73
N LYS A 664 23.37 25.89 -16.59
CA LYS A 664 22.99 27.17 -17.18
C LYS A 664 22.86 28.30 -16.13
N TYR A 665 22.26 28.01 -14.98
CA TYR A 665 22.07 28.97 -13.90
C TYR A 665 23.39 29.40 -13.24
N SER A 666 24.36 28.47 -13.11
CA SER A 666 25.71 28.75 -12.60
C SER A 666 26.42 29.82 -13.43
N TYR A 667 26.40 29.67 -14.76
CA TYR A 667 26.97 30.64 -15.69
C TYR A 667 26.21 31.96 -15.70
N THR A 668 24.88 31.92 -15.72
CA THR A 668 24.04 33.13 -15.72
C THR A 668 24.31 34.03 -14.51
N ILE A 669 24.52 33.46 -13.31
CA ILE A 669 24.86 34.23 -12.10
C ILE A 669 26.18 35.00 -12.31
N LEU A 670 27.23 34.31 -12.75
CA LEU A 670 28.55 34.93 -12.95
C LEU A 670 28.57 35.94 -14.09
N ILE A 671 27.90 35.65 -15.21
CA ILE A 671 27.73 36.55 -16.34
C ILE A 671 27.01 37.83 -15.91
N ASN A 672 25.90 37.70 -15.18
CA ASN A 672 25.12 38.84 -14.71
C ASN A 672 25.95 39.74 -13.76
N GLU A 673 26.69 39.16 -12.84
CA GLU A 673 27.50 39.92 -11.89
C GLU A 673 28.70 40.64 -12.58
N ASN A 674 29.41 39.95 -13.49
CA ASN A 674 30.48 40.57 -14.26
C ASN A 674 29.94 41.69 -15.15
N SER A 675 28.76 41.50 -15.73
CA SER A 675 28.07 42.55 -16.52
C SER A 675 27.68 43.73 -15.62
N ASP A 676 27.16 43.53 -14.41
CA ASP A 676 26.78 44.59 -13.48
C ASP A 676 28.01 45.39 -12.91
N VAL A 677 29.18 44.79 -12.92
CA VAL A 677 30.48 45.44 -12.55
C VAL A 677 31.17 46.12 -13.76
N GLY A 678 30.73 45.82 -14.98
CA GLY A 678 31.29 46.39 -16.20
C GLY A 678 32.47 45.56 -16.77
N ASN A 679 32.67 44.34 -16.32
CA ASN A 679 33.66 43.43 -16.83
C ASN A 679 33.08 42.58 -17.98
N TRP A 680 32.85 43.22 -19.11
CA TRP A 680 32.20 42.61 -20.25
C TRP A 680 33.06 41.52 -20.92
N GLU A 681 34.38 41.66 -20.93
CA GLU A 681 35.30 40.67 -21.51
C GLU A 681 35.16 39.30 -20.82
N GLU A 682 35.08 39.31 -19.50
CA GLU A 682 34.91 38.08 -18.73
C GLU A 682 33.49 37.52 -18.87
N SER A 683 32.47 38.39 -18.98
CA SER A 683 31.11 37.94 -19.29
C SER A 683 31.01 37.23 -20.62
N LEU A 684 31.67 37.74 -21.67
CA LEU A 684 31.76 37.09 -23.00
C LEU A 684 32.53 35.78 -22.93
N ARG A 685 33.65 35.74 -22.19
CA ARG A 685 34.44 34.52 -21.99
C ARG A 685 33.58 33.41 -21.34
N LEU A 686 32.83 33.72 -20.30
CA LEU A 686 31.91 32.78 -19.63
C LEU A 686 30.79 32.32 -20.53
N TYR A 687 30.27 33.23 -21.36
CA TYR A 687 29.23 32.90 -22.32
C TYR A 687 29.77 31.93 -23.40
N GLN A 688 30.99 32.18 -23.93
CA GLN A 688 31.64 31.27 -24.86
C GLN A 688 31.89 29.90 -24.22
N GLU A 689 32.45 29.88 -23.01
CA GLU A 689 32.68 28.64 -22.26
C GLU A 689 31.38 27.83 -22.04
N MET A 690 30.25 28.53 -21.81
CA MET A 690 28.93 27.92 -21.70
C MET A 690 28.51 27.22 -23.01
N LEU A 691 28.78 27.87 -24.17
CA LEU A 691 28.48 27.31 -25.48
C LEU A 691 29.42 26.13 -25.82
N ASP A 692 30.72 26.23 -25.50
CA ASP A 692 31.70 25.18 -25.74
C ASP A 692 31.37 23.90 -24.95
N ARG A 693 30.60 24.03 -23.85
CA ARG A 693 30.09 22.92 -23.05
C ARG A 693 28.69 22.47 -23.45
N GLU A 694 28.20 22.90 -24.60
CA GLU A 694 26.86 22.56 -25.12
C GLU A 694 25.68 22.98 -24.18
N ILE A 695 25.90 23.98 -23.30
CA ILE A 695 24.87 24.52 -22.41
C ILE A 695 24.19 25.69 -23.11
N LEU A 696 22.96 25.51 -23.54
CA LEU A 696 22.19 26.53 -24.26
C LEU A 696 21.80 27.73 -23.36
N PRO A 697 22.21 28.96 -23.71
CA PRO A 697 21.81 30.17 -23.00
C PRO A 697 20.30 30.44 -23.11
N ASP A 698 19.72 31.04 -22.08
CA ASP A 698 18.33 31.49 -22.10
C ASP A 698 18.19 33.00 -22.23
N SER A 699 16.95 33.47 -22.32
CA SER A 699 16.66 34.91 -22.42
C SER A 699 17.20 35.71 -21.21
N CYS A 700 17.33 35.09 -20.01
CA CYS A 700 17.90 35.76 -18.86
C CYS A 700 19.41 36.01 -19.05
N THR A 701 20.14 35.03 -19.59
CA THR A 701 21.56 35.11 -19.89
C THR A 701 21.83 36.17 -20.96
N HIS A 702 21.01 36.17 -22.04
CA HIS A 702 21.10 37.21 -23.11
C HIS A 702 20.82 38.60 -22.59
N ASN A 703 19.76 38.78 -21.76
CA ASN A 703 19.43 40.05 -21.17
C ASN A 703 20.51 40.60 -20.21
N ALA A 704 21.19 39.70 -19.49
CA ALA A 704 22.30 40.07 -18.58
C ALA A 704 23.46 40.68 -19.37
N LEU A 705 23.80 40.12 -20.53
CA LEU A 705 24.85 40.65 -21.40
C LEU A 705 24.41 41.95 -22.09
N LEU A 706 23.20 42.00 -22.66
CA LEU A 706 22.70 43.17 -23.39
C LEU A 706 22.52 44.42 -22.49
N LYS A 707 22.16 44.22 -21.24
CA LYS A 707 21.90 45.31 -20.28
C LYS A 707 23.11 46.23 -20.09
N GLN A 708 24.31 45.68 -20.07
CA GLN A 708 25.54 46.44 -19.87
C GLN A 708 26.11 47.02 -21.18
N LEU A 709 26.11 46.21 -22.26
CA LEU A 709 26.61 46.63 -23.56
C LEU A 709 25.87 47.85 -24.11
N ASN A 710 24.55 47.97 -23.78
CA ASN A 710 23.75 49.15 -24.11
C ASN A 710 24.11 50.39 -23.30
N LYS A 711 24.71 50.21 -22.07
CA LYS A 711 25.15 51.35 -21.24
C LYS A 711 26.51 51.93 -21.68
N ASP A 712 27.42 51.05 -22.14
CA ASP A 712 28.79 51.41 -22.42
C ASP A 712 29.01 51.85 -23.91
N CYS A 713 27.98 51.90 -24.74
CA CYS A 713 27.99 52.29 -26.15
C CYS A 713 29.06 51.55 -27.00
N ASN A 714 29.40 50.31 -26.63
CA ASN A 714 30.43 49.53 -27.35
C ASN A 714 29.79 48.77 -28.52
N LEU A 715 29.64 49.49 -29.65
CA LEU A 715 28.98 48.97 -30.87
C LEU A 715 29.62 47.69 -31.42
N ASN A 716 30.96 47.50 -31.22
CA ASN A 716 31.64 46.30 -31.72
C ASN A 716 31.33 45.08 -30.90
N ALA A 717 31.23 45.19 -29.59
CA ALA A 717 30.84 44.10 -28.71
C ALA A 717 29.35 43.71 -28.88
N VAL A 718 28.46 44.69 -29.11
CA VAL A 718 27.04 44.43 -29.44
C VAL A 718 26.92 43.61 -30.71
N ARG A 719 27.66 43.98 -31.80
CA ARG A 719 27.67 43.22 -33.04
C ARG A 719 28.21 41.80 -32.90
N GLN A 720 29.30 41.61 -32.13
CA GLN A 720 29.83 40.26 -31.83
C GLN A 720 28.79 39.39 -31.07
N LEU A 721 28.08 39.98 -30.15
CA LEU A 721 27.04 39.27 -29.39
C LEU A 721 25.81 38.96 -30.24
N GLU A 722 25.40 39.89 -31.10
CA GLU A 722 24.29 39.69 -32.04
C GLU A 722 24.61 38.55 -33.05
N THR A 723 25.86 38.46 -33.54
CA THR A 723 26.28 37.35 -34.39
C THR A 723 26.26 36.03 -33.63
N LEU A 724 26.78 35.95 -32.40
CA LEU A 724 26.78 34.75 -31.58
C LEU A 724 25.33 34.30 -31.23
N ILE A 725 24.42 35.23 -30.92
CA ILE A 725 23.00 34.93 -30.66
C ILE A 725 22.29 34.42 -31.91
N LEU A 726 22.63 34.94 -33.10
CA LEU A 726 22.08 34.49 -34.38
C LEU A 726 22.57 33.08 -34.72
N GLU A 727 23.86 32.81 -34.54
CA GLU A 727 24.45 31.46 -34.70
C GLU A 727 23.80 30.43 -33.76
N CYS A 728 23.54 30.80 -32.50
CA CYS A 728 22.82 29.94 -31.55
C CYS A 728 21.35 29.68 -31.94
N LYS A 729 20.67 30.66 -32.54
CA LYS A 729 19.28 30.48 -33.00
C LYS A 729 19.20 29.64 -34.27
N GLU A 730 20.17 29.73 -35.17
CA GLU A 730 20.25 28.91 -36.37
C GLU A 730 20.56 27.44 -36.04
N SER A 731 21.41 27.17 -35.06
CA SER A 731 21.68 25.82 -34.58
C SER A 731 20.48 25.18 -33.82
N CYS A 732 19.64 25.97 -33.16
CA CYS A 732 18.39 25.49 -32.53
C CYS A 732 17.20 25.35 -33.48
N GLY A 733 17.19 26.07 -34.64
CA GLY A 733 16.13 26.03 -35.62
C GLY A 733 16.13 24.81 -36.56
N ALA A 734 17.15 23.98 -36.48
CA ALA A 734 17.28 22.77 -37.34
C ALA A 734 16.66 21.51 -36.73
N GLU A 735 16.13 21.56 -35.51
CA GLU A 735 15.53 20.41 -34.79
C GLU A 735 14.04 20.59 -34.43
N THR A 736 13.30 21.49 -35.06
CA THR A 736 11.83 21.54 -34.83
C THR A 736 11.06 20.96 -36.01
#